data_81ae639fe4fc85cb925d343cc7da304c
#
_entry.id   81ae639fe4fc85cb925d343cc7da304c
#
_cell.length_a   1.000
_cell.length_b   1.000
_cell.length_c   1.000
_cell.angle_alpha   90.00
_cell.angle_beta   90.00
_cell.angle_gamma   90.00
#
_symmetry.space_group_name_H-M   'P 1'
#
loop_
_entity.id
_entity.type
_entity.pdbx_description
1 polymer ?
#
loop_
_entity_poly.entity_id
_entity_poly.type
_entity_poly.pdbx_seq_one_letter_code
_entity_poly.pdbx_strand_id
1 'polypeptide(L)'
;MRQKFLLLLLTLGLWSNLTQTTYAQFGPPGGGPGGPGGFGRQEQLGRKKEEFTGVADDAPKGNGKVSGLLIDSTSGKPVEFATIALINVKTNKPIDGTTSDAKGHFALTKLAPGDYRLQYSFIGYKNLDSKQFTVAKGTDLNMGSVKLPADVRTLGEVVVTGQAAVIEEKVDRLVFNADKDMTAKGGDASDVLKRVPMLSVDLDGNVSLRGSQNIRVLINNKPSTIVAANVADALKQLPADMIKSVEVITSPSAKYDAEGAAGIINIITKKNTLHGLTLNVDAGVGLRASNLGLNGSYRQGKLGITLGGFGRAMYNRASSTLDQTTLVGGQLLRTSQQGTAFDKPVFGQYTLGFDYDLAKDQSLSANVRFGTRNFVQQQTQLTNSYIADSLLSMTNRDVNRKDLSNSVDMNIDYVRTFKPQQEWSISTQYSRTGLTNNFYADLLNNADVLTGRQQNINNNTNQEFTIQTDYQTPIKKNQLLEFGGKAIMRKVDSDYRYLVGRGTGDLANDPTNPAGTLAYNQNIGAGYISYTYVTPSKYTFKVGTRYEYTGISATQSTELRSNAQLNIPSYSNLVPSINVSKNLKAGSTLKAAYNRRIQRPGLQQLNPNPNAANPQMIMVGNPTLSPELTDNFELSLSSTIKKTYLNTSLFGRLTNNAITQIRIPSDTLAGSIITTFQNIGIQRTYGANVFFNTNITPKWSINGGLDGYYQYMQGLTQGADGKSITISNSGVSIGGRLMSQLQLDKGWSAQVFSFFRGPNPQLQGTMGSFYMYSLGVRKDLASKRGSIGLAAENFIGNGVTMRTNLSTPILSQVNVNHLYNSNVKLTFTYRIGKMTFEEQRRKGRSVNNDDVKGGEGGGDGGQQQQAAPAGGGGRPR
;
A
#
# COMPACT_ATOMS: atom_id res chain seq x y z
N MET A 1 28.17 8.34 17.34
CA MET A 1 27.08 9.09 16.67
C MET A 1 27.57 10.23 15.76
N ARG A 2 28.52 11.09 16.19
CA ARG A 2 29.05 12.19 15.33
C ARG A 2 29.68 11.72 14.01
N GLN A 3 30.42 10.64 13.98
CA GLN A 3 31.07 10.14 12.74
C GLN A 3 30.08 9.56 11.71
N LYS A 4 28.97 8.93 12.13
CA LYS A 4 27.97 8.37 11.20
C LYS A 4 27.03 9.43 10.62
N PHE A 5 26.82 10.53 11.35
CA PHE A 5 26.10 11.71 10.85
C PHE A 5 26.92 12.51 9.83
N LEU A 6 28.24 12.53 10.04
CA LEU A 6 29.18 13.15 9.09
C LEU A 6 29.25 12.39 7.75
N LEU A 7 29.11 11.06 7.77
CA LEU A 7 29.07 10.25 6.54
C LEU A 7 27.79 10.50 5.72
N LEU A 8 26.65 10.70 6.39
CA LEU A 8 25.39 11.04 5.71
C LEU A 8 25.42 12.46 5.12
N LEU A 9 26.06 13.41 5.81
CA LEU A 9 26.31 14.76 5.31
C LEU A 9 27.36 14.77 4.20
N LEU A 10 28.36 13.90 4.26
CA LEU A 10 29.36 13.73 3.19
C LEU A 10 28.75 13.12 1.92
N THR A 11 27.81 12.20 2.04
CA THR A 11 27.11 11.66 0.86
C THR A 11 26.14 12.68 0.24
N LEU A 12 25.50 13.51 1.03
CA LEU A 12 24.71 14.65 0.55
C LEU A 12 25.59 15.78 -0.01
N GLY A 13 26.76 16.03 0.58
CA GLY A 13 27.74 17.01 0.11
C GLY A 13 28.47 16.56 -1.18
N LEU A 14 28.68 15.29 -1.38
CA LEU A 14 29.22 14.74 -2.65
C LEU A 14 28.22 14.85 -3.80
N TRP A 15 26.91 14.84 -3.51
CA TRP A 15 25.90 15.06 -4.55
C TRP A 15 25.76 16.52 -4.96
N SER A 16 26.04 17.47 -4.06
CA SER A 16 26.03 18.91 -4.39
C SER A 16 27.27 19.34 -5.18
N ASN A 17 28.38 18.62 -5.10
CA ASN A 17 29.61 18.91 -5.84
C ASN A 17 29.71 18.24 -7.23
N LEU A 18 28.79 17.36 -7.60
CA LEU A 18 28.74 16.74 -8.92
C LEU A 18 27.97 17.55 -9.98
N THR A 19 27.44 18.73 -9.62
CA THR A 19 26.74 19.63 -10.55
C THR A 19 27.55 20.85 -10.97
N GLN A 20 28.80 20.98 -10.56
CA GLN A 20 29.72 22.00 -11.06
C GLN A 20 30.96 21.36 -11.63
N THR A 21 31.22 21.67 -12.86
CA THR A 21 32.33 21.36 -13.75
C THR A 21 32.06 20.21 -14.71
N THR A 22 31.86 20.56 -15.96
CA THR A 22 32.91 20.60 -16.96
C THR A 22 32.37 21.24 -18.25
N TYR A 23 32.63 22.52 -18.43
CA TYR A 23 32.75 23.05 -19.76
C TYR A 23 34.24 22.93 -20.14
N ALA A 24 34.58 21.93 -20.89
CA ALA A 24 35.86 21.86 -21.57
C ALA A 24 35.74 22.57 -22.92
N GLN A 25 36.44 23.68 -23.00
CA GLN A 25 36.72 24.39 -24.24
C GLN A 25 37.52 23.50 -25.21
N PHE A 26 36.99 23.32 -26.40
CA PHE A 26 37.84 23.17 -27.58
C PHE A 26 37.51 24.28 -28.58
N GLY A 27 38.41 25.20 -28.70
CA GLY A 27 38.38 26.17 -29.78
C GLY A 27 39.11 25.64 -31.00
N PRO A 28 38.71 26.04 -32.19
CA PRO A 28 39.58 26.09 -33.37
C PRO A 28 40.01 27.53 -33.70
N PRO A 29 41.17 27.73 -34.36
CA PRO A 29 41.75 29.04 -34.56
C PRO A 29 41.36 29.70 -35.88
N GLY A 30 41.32 31.03 -35.87
CA GLY A 30 41.70 31.85 -37.00
C GLY A 30 40.68 32.66 -37.74
N GLY A 31 40.86 33.98 -37.74
CA GLY A 31 40.48 34.85 -38.80
C GLY A 31 39.49 35.98 -38.46
N GLY A 32 40.02 37.17 -38.13
CA GLY A 32 39.26 38.42 -37.94
C GLY A 32 38.97 39.15 -39.27
N PRO A 33 38.75 40.46 -39.28
CA PRO A 33 37.91 41.32 -38.47
C PRO A 33 36.92 42.19 -39.25
N GLY A 34 36.01 42.90 -38.61
CA GLY A 34 35.28 44.04 -39.21
C GLY A 34 33.95 44.37 -38.52
N GLY A 35 33.90 45.48 -37.83
CA GLY A 35 32.78 45.96 -37.07
C GLY A 35 31.71 46.71 -37.91
N PRO A 36 30.99 47.78 -37.41
CA PRO A 36 30.00 47.66 -36.36
C PRO A 36 28.61 48.20 -36.82
N GLY A 37 27.57 48.00 -36.00
CA GLY A 37 26.41 48.92 -36.02
C GLY A 37 25.02 48.24 -36.18
N GLY A 38 24.12 48.55 -35.26
CA GLY A 38 22.73 48.80 -35.62
C GLY A 38 21.63 47.99 -34.90
N PHE A 39 21.12 48.59 -33.87
CA PHE A 39 19.75 48.60 -33.36
C PHE A 39 18.68 47.54 -33.82
N GLY A 40 18.18 46.84 -32.90
CA GLY A 40 16.79 46.59 -32.57
C GLY A 40 15.79 46.02 -33.57
N ARG A 41 15.22 44.87 -33.28
CA ARG A 41 13.78 44.62 -33.45
C ARG A 41 13.38 43.30 -32.84
N GLN A 42 12.21 43.35 -32.18
CA GLN A 42 11.49 42.17 -31.68
C GLN A 42 11.34 41.09 -32.74
N GLU A 43 11.77 39.86 -32.44
CA GLU A 43 11.42 38.70 -33.23
C GLU A 43 10.24 37.96 -32.62
N GLN A 44 9.16 37.97 -33.37
CA GLN A 44 8.06 37.06 -33.27
C GLN A 44 8.57 35.63 -33.54
N LEU A 45 8.27 34.71 -32.65
CA LEU A 45 8.50 33.30 -32.86
C LEU A 45 7.67 32.77 -34.05
N GLY A 46 8.29 32.77 -35.22
CA GLY A 46 7.83 32.12 -36.41
C GLY A 46 7.84 30.60 -36.23
N ARG A 47 6.66 29.96 -36.26
CA ARG A 47 6.55 28.53 -36.44
C ARG A 47 7.29 28.10 -37.69
N LYS A 48 8.33 27.26 -37.56
CA LYS A 48 8.95 26.57 -38.68
C LYS A 48 7.89 25.71 -39.36
N LYS A 49 7.62 25.94 -40.62
CA LYS A 49 6.97 25.01 -41.53
C LYS A 49 7.83 23.77 -41.60
N GLU A 50 7.31 22.63 -41.18
CA GLU A 50 7.89 21.35 -41.56
C GLU A 50 7.52 21.12 -43.05
N GLU A 51 8.47 21.38 -43.93
CA GLU A 51 8.41 20.88 -45.28
C GLU A 51 8.57 19.36 -45.27
N PHE A 52 7.67 18.68 -45.96
CA PHE A 52 7.72 17.24 -46.17
C PHE A 52 8.95 16.92 -47.04
N THR A 53 10.07 16.61 -46.42
CA THR A 53 11.29 16.16 -47.08
C THR A 53 11.29 14.66 -47.13
N GLY A 54 10.64 14.07 -48.14
CA GLY A 54 10.51 12.62 -48.30
C GLY A 54 10.32 12.16 -49.71
N VAL A 55 10.78 12.89 -50.71
CA VAL A 55 10.78 12.42 -52.10
C VAL A 55 12.21 12.41 -52.61
N ALA A 56 12.65 11.25 -53.11
CA ALA A 56 13.96 11.14 -53.75
C ALA A 56 14.08 12.12 -54.89
N ASP A 57 15.15 12.90 -54.91
CA ASP A 57 15.48 13.91 -55.93
C ASP A 57 15.64 13.34 -57.36
N ASP A 58 15.52 12.04 -57.52
CA ASP A 58 15.71 11.27 -58.78
C ASP A 58 14.40 10.92 -59.51
N ALA A 59 13.25 11.50 -59.17
CA ALA A 59 12.02 11.20 -59.94
C ALA A 59 12.12 11.83 -61.32
N PRO A 60 11.85 11.09 -62.43
CA PRO A 60 11.90 11.65 -63.78
C PRO A 60 10.92 12.84 -63.90
N LYS A 61 11.45 14.00 -64.25
CA LYS A 61 10.69 15.25 -64.42
C LYS A 61 10.11 15.34 -65.82
N GLY A 62 8.84 15.66 -65.95
CA GLY A 62 8.12 15.90 -67.20
C GLY A 62 7.43 17.26 -67.18
N ASN A 63 6.49 17.48 -68.09
CA ASN A 63 5.69 18.69 -68.23
C ASN A 63 4.18 18.47 -67.98
N GLY A 64 3.83 17.30 -67.38
CA GLY A 64 2.45 17.04 -67.00
C GLY A 64 2.04 17.80 -65.73
N LYS A 65 0.75 18.09 -65.62
CA LYS A 65 0.14 18.76 -64.47
C LYS A 65 -1.15 18.05 -64.09
N VAL A 66 -1.38 17.87 -62.74
CA VAL A 66 -2.65 17.35 -62.22
C VAL A 66 -3.11 18.30 -61.10
N SER A 67 -4.38 18.74 -61.16
CA SER A 67 -4.95 19.67 -60.19
C SER A 67 -6.37 19.27 -59.82
N GLY A 68 -6.88 19.84 -58.71
CA GLY A 68 -8.25 19.59 -58.27
C GLY A 68 -8.61 20.40 -57.03
N LEU A 69 -9.83 20.21 -56.58
CA LEU A 69 -10.36 20.83 -55.34
C LEU A 69 -10.78 19.73 -54.37
N LEU A 70 -10.28 19.78 -53.12
CA LEU A 70 -10.63 18.83 -52.08
C LEU A 70 -11.66 19.43 -51.12
N ILE A 71 -12.82 18.77 -50.99
CA ILE A 71 -13.93 19.22 -50.14
C ILE A 71 -14.38 18.12 -49.19
N ASP A 72 -14.86 18.53 -48.01
CA ASP A 72 -15.49 17.63 -47.06
C ASP A 72 -16.82 17.09 -47.63
N SER A 73 -17.01 15.78 -47.60
CA SER A 73 -18.19 15.14 -48.19
C SER A 73 -19.49 15.46 -47.47
N THR A 74 -19.43 15.86 -46.17
CA THR A 74 -20.60 16.11 -45.33
C THR A 74 -20.95 17.60 -45.30
N SER A 75 -19.98 18.46 -45.14
CA SER A 75 -20.19 19.92 -45.00
C SER A 75 -20.04 20.70 -46.31
N GLY A 76 -19.44 20.08 -47.33
CA GLY A 76 -19.12 20.75 -48.60
C GLY A 76 -18.03 21.82 -48.49
N LYS A 77 -17.42 22.01 -47.35
CA LYS A 77 -16.35 23.03 -47.13
C LYS A 77 -15.01 22.54 -47.66
N PRO A 78 -14.13 23.44 -48.12
CA PRO A 78 -12.78 23.09 -48.51
C PRO A 78 -12.00 22.40 -47.40
N VAL A 79 -11.20 21.38 -47.70
CA VAL A 79 -10.30 20.71 -46.78
C VAL A 79 -8.90 21.29 -46.99
N GLU A 80 -8.44 22.08 -46.02
CA GLU A 80 -7.14 22.78 -45.99
C GLU A 80 -6.05 21.84 -45.47
N PHE A 81 -4.85 21.95 -46.06
CA PHE A 81 -3.62 21.20 -45.67
C PHE A 81 -3.74 19.66 -45.70
N ALA A 82 -4.66 19.11 -46.47
CA ALA A 82 -4.68 17.68 -46.70
C ALA A 82 -3.51 17.25 -47.59
N THR A 83 -2.93 16.09 -47.31
CA THR A 83 -1.84 15.51 -48.10
C THR A 83 -2.38 14.80 -49.33
N ILE A 84 -1.85 15.11 -50.50
CA ILE A 84 -2.14 14.46 -51.80
C ILE A 84 -0.85 13.82 -52.27
N ALA A 85 -0.77 12.49 -52.25
CA ALA A 85 0.37 11.71 -52.73
C ALA A 85 0.12 11.18 -54.10
N LEU A 86 1.06 11.34 -55.03
CA LEU A 86 1.06 10.71 -56.37
C LEU A 86 1.74 9.34 -56.30
N ILE A 87 0.98 8.29 -56.62
CA ILE A 87 1.44 6.92 -56.56
C ILE A 87 1.59 6.37 -57.95
N ASN A 88 2.77 5.84 -58.27
CA ASN A 88 2.99 5.14 -59.52
C ASN A 88 2.31 3.77 -59.48
N VAL A 89 1.45 3.48 -60.47
CA VAL A 89 0.62 2.28 -60.50
C VAL A 89 1.45 1.00 -60.64
N LYS A 90 2.56 1.02 -61.40
CA LYS A 90 3.41 -0.14 -61.60
C LYS A 90 4.23 -0.53 -60.39
N THR A 91 4.75 0.49 -59.64
CA THR A 91 5.63 0.24 -58.48
C THR A 91 4.87 0.26 -57.14
N ASN A 92 3.64 0.77 -57.14
CA ASN A 92 2.79 1.05 -55.94
C ASN A 92 3.50 1.87 -54.87
N LYS A 93 4.44 2.74 -55.24
CA LYS A 93 5.18 3.64 -54.36
C LYS A 93 4.80 5.10 -54.62
N PRO A 94 4.74 5.95 -53.60
CA PRO A 94 4.61 7.38 -53.76
C PRO A 94 5.88 7.92 -54.42
N ILE A 95 5.73 8.74 -55.43
CA ILE A 95 6.80 9.36 -56.22
C ILE A 95 6.81 10.86 -56.15
N ASP A 96 5.67 11.51 -55.77
CA ASP A 96 5.54 12.92 -55.58
C ASP A 96 4.34 13.21 -54.68
N GLY A 97 4.20 14.44 -54.18
CA GLY A 97 3.08 14.82 -53.29
C GLY A 97 2.99 16.35 -53.12
N THR A 98 1.79 16.78 -52.74
CA THR A 98 1.48 18.17 -52.45
C THR A 98 0.47 18.24 -51.31
N THR A 99 0.18 19.46 -50.82
CA THR A 99 -0.89 19.72 -49.85
C THR A 99 -1.93 20.65 -50.46
N SER A 100 -3.19 20.53 -50.05
CA SER A 100 -4.24 21.47 -50.42
C SER A 100 -4.02 22.84 -49.73
N ASP A 101 -4.38 23.92 -50.47
CA ASP A 101 -4.35 25.28 -49.91
C ASP A 101 -5.55 25.58 -48.98
N ALA A 102 -5.63 26.82 -48.50
CA ALA A 102 -6.72 27.27 -47.61
C ALA A 102 -8.12 27.24 -48.29
N LYS A 103 -8.18 27.13 -49.60
CA LYS A 103 -9.41 26.99 -50.41
C LYS A 103 -9.63 25.56 -50.91
N GLY A 104 -8.81 24.58 -50.46
CA GLY A 104 -8.89 23.18 -50.81
C GLY A 104 -8.28 22.84 -52.18
N HIS A 105 -7.69 23.77 -52.89
CA HIS A 105 -7.04 23.52 -54.19
C HIS A 105 -5.70 22.80 -54.01
N PHE A 106 -5.39 21.88 -54.89
CA PHE A 106 -4.08 21.25 -55.00
C PHE A 106 -3.60 21.20 -56.43
N ALA A 107 -2.29 21.21 -56.67
CA ALA A 107 -1.68 21.04 -57.98
C ALA A 107 -0.34 20.32 -57.84
N LEU A 108 -0.15 19.28 -58.60
CA LEU A 108 1.09 18.58 -58.87
C LEU A 108 1.56 18.92 -60.27
N THR A 109 2.79 19.42 -60.40
CA THR A 109 3.38 19.91 -61.68
C THR A 109 4.65 19.16 -62.01
N LYS A 110 5.12 19.24 -63.24
CA LYS A 110 6.35 18.62 -63.76
C LYS A 110 6.30 17.08 -63.70
N LEU A 111 5.11 16.51 -63.91
CA LEU A 111 4.92 15.06 -63.90
C LEU A 111 5.46 14.44 -65.21
N ALA A 112 6.20 13.33 -65.07
CA ALA A 112 6.63 12.49 -66.15
C ALA A 112 5.45 11.71 -66.81
N PRO A 113 5.52 11.35 -68.09
CA PRO A 113 4.53 10.43 -68.68
C PRO A 113 4.51 9.08 -67.95
N GLY A 114 3.29 8.60 -67.65
CA GLY A 114 3.12 7.35 -66.90
C GLY A 114 1.71 7.18 -66.35
N ASP A 115 1.46 6.01 -65.72
CA ASP A 115 0.18 5.67 -65.10
C ASP A 115 0.25 5.90 -63.59
N TYR A 116 -0.67 6.70 -63.08
CA TYR A 116 -0.69 7.19 -61.72
C TYR A 116 -2.06 7.05 -61.08
N ARG A 117 -2.08 7.14 -59.74
CA ARG A 117 -3.26 7.42 -58.92
C ARG A 117 -2.91 8.43 -57.84
N LEU A 118 -3.87 9.18 -57.38
CA LEU A 118 -3.73 10.08 -56.23
C LEU A 118 -4.29 9.42 -54.99
N GLN A 119 -3.58 9.55 -53.87
CA GLN A 119 -4.07 9.19 -52.56
C GLN A 119 -4.22 10.48 -51.73
N TYR A 120 -5.44 10.68 -51.24
CA TYR A 120 -5.79 11.82 -50.40
C TYR A 120 -5.85 11.40 -48.95
N SER A 121 -5.19 12.11 -48.06
CA SER A 121 -5.20 11.81 -46.62
C SER A 121 -5.25 13.10 -45.79
N PHE A 122 -6.07 13.09 -44.77
CA PHE A 122 -6.16 14.18 -43.80
C PHE A 122 -6.65 13.66 -42.45
N ILE A 123 -6.19 14.30 -41.35
CA ILE A 123 -6.58 13.91 -40.00
C ILE A 123 -8.11 14.07 -39.84
N GLY A 124 -8.80 13.00 -39.42
CA GLY A 124 -10.25 13.00 -39.24
C GLY A 124 -11.03 12.60 -40.51
N TYR A 125 -10.36 12.19 -41.58
CA TYR A 125 -10.98 11.71 -42.81
C TYR A 125 -10.46 10.31 -43.20
N LYS A 126 -11.28 9.55 -43.91
CA LYS A 126 -10.82 8.28 -44.48
C LYS A 126 -9.91 8.54 -45.67
N ASN A 127 -8.80 7.81 -45.73
CA ASN A 127 -7.95 7.85 -46.92
C ASN A 127 -8.76 7.48 -48.14
N LEU A 128 -8.63 8.28 -49.21
CA LEU A 128 -9.35 8.09 -50.48
C LEU A 128 -8.33 7.97 -51.60
N ASP A 129 -8.44 6.92 -52.41
CA ASP A 129 -7.64 6.78 -53.63
C ASP A 129 -8.47 7.21 -54.85
N SER A 130 -7.86 7.94 -55.79
CA SER A 130 -8.46 8.21 -57.08
C SER A 130 -8.51 6.99 -57.97
N LYS A 131 -9.31 7.04 -59.05
CA LYS A 131 -9.15 6.11 -60.14
C LYS A 131 -7.77 6.31 -60.79
N GLN A 132 -7.24 5.29 -61.42
CA GLN A 132 -6.00 5.37 -62.19
C GLN A 132 -6.19 6.28 -63.38
N PHE A 133 -5.15 7.09 -63.70
CA PHE A 133 -5.09 7.99 -64.84
C PHE A 133 -3.72 7.98 -65.46
N THR A 134 -3.67 8.23 -66.76
CA THR A 134 -2.43 8.28 -67.57
C THR A 134 -2.04 9.73 -67.80
N VAL A 135 -0.82 10.10 -67.49
CA VAL A 135 -0.20 11.40 -67.83
C VAL A 135 0.63 11.19 -69.11
N ALA A 136 0.26 11.83 -70.19
CA ALA A 136 1.05 11.93 -71.44
C ALA A 136 1.89 13.21 -71.41
N LYS A 137 2.76 13.41 -72.40
CA LYS A 137 3.58 14.62 -72.47
C LYS A 137 2.68 15.86 -72.67
N GLY A 138 2.71 16.83 -71.71
CA GLY A 138 1.94 18.07 -71.74
C GLY A 138 0.51 17.93 -71.23
N THR A 139 0.12 16.85 -70.61
CA THR A 139 -1.20 16.65 -70.02
C THR A 139 -1.44 17.66 -68.88
N ASP A 140 -2.52 18.44 -68.93
CA ASP A 140 -3.08 19.22 -67.80
C ASP A 140 -4.42 18.54 -67.41
N LEU A 141 -4.42 17.78 -66.32
CA LEU A 141 -5.59 17.00 -65.87
C LEU A 141 -6.20 17.67 -64.62
N ASN A 142 -7.45 18.06 -64.75
CA ASN A 142 -8.23 18.54 -63.59
C ASN A 142 -9.12 17.42 -63.04
N MET A 143 -8.88 17.02 -61.80
CA MET A 143 -9.63 15.96 -61.10
C MET A 143 -11.01 16.44 -60.59
N GLY A 144 -11.36 17.75 -60.81
CA GLY A 144 -12.60 18.31 -60.32
C GLY A 144 -12.66 18.41 -58.79
N SER A 145 -13.87 18.39 -58.25
CA SER A 145 -14.08 18.40 -56.79
C SER A 145 -14.08 16.98 -56.25
N VAL A 146 -13.06 16.70 -55.46
CA VAL A 146 -12.88 15.40 -54.74
C VAL A 146 -13.50 15.51 -53.38
N LYS A 147 -14.50 14.68 -53.07
CA LYS A 147 -15.19 14.65 -51.78
C LYS A 147 -14.48 13.69 -50.85
N LEU A 148 -13.88 14.20 -49.78
CA LEU A 148 -13.19 13.39 -48.75
C LEU A 148 -14.20 12.98 -47.66
N PRO A 149 -14.46 11.69 -47.45
CA PRO A 149 -15.39 11.23 -46.44
C PRO A 149 -14.79 11.36 -45.05
N ALA A 150 -15.53 11.98 -44.12
CA ALA A 150 -15.11 12.08 -42.72
C ALA A 150 -15.00 10.67 -42.11
N ASP A 151 -13.94 10.42 -41.38
CA ASP A 151 -13.82 9.18 -40.59
C ASP A 151 -14.59 9.34 -39.29
N VAL A 152 -15.81 8.79 -39.28
CA VAL A 152 -16.69 8.78 -38.07
C VAL A 152 -16.15 7.86 -36.96
N ARG A 153 -15.00 7.23 -37.15
CA ARG A 153 -14.29 6.68 -35.98
C ARG A 153 -13.84 7.88 -35.15
N THR A 154 -14.55 8.12 -34.06
CA THR A 154 -14.06 8.96 -32.99
C THR A 154 -12.58 8.64 -32.83
N LEU A 155 -11.72 9.59 -33.12
CA LEU A 155 -10.33 9.56 -32.73
C LEU A 155 -10.38 9.31 -31.21
N GLY A 156 -10.10 8.07 -30.82
CA GLY A 156 -9.79 7.82 -29.42
C GLY A 156 -8.70 8.82 -29.10
N GLU A 157 -9.02 9.73 -28.21
CA GLU A 157 -8.10 10.68 -27.64
C GLU A 157 -6.75 9.97 -27.49
N VAL A 158 -5.70 10.51 -28.10
CA VAL A 158 -4.35 10.07 -27.79
C VAL A 158 -4.15 10.45 -26.34
N VAL A 159 -4.66 9.61 -25.48
CA VAL A 159 -4.31 9.61 -24.07
C VAL A 159 -2.82 9.28 -24.10
N VAL A 160 -2.00 10.31 -24.00
CA VAL A 160 -0.66 10.15 -23.51
C VAL A 160 -0.87 9.44 -22.20
N THR A 161 -0.67 8.12 -22.19
CA THR A 161 -0.63 7.33 -20.97
C THR A 161 0.60 7.80 -20.23
N GLY A 162 0.47 8.97 -19.59
CA GLY A 162 1.31 9.29 -18.46
C GLY A 162 1.15 8.09 -17.55
N GLN A 163 2.26 7.48 -17.14
CA GLN A 163 2.23 6.41 -16.13
C GLN A 163 1.32 6.90 -15.01
N ALA A 164 0.20 6.18 -14.77
CA ALA A 164 -0.73 6.55 -13.71
C ALA A 164 0.08 6.80 -12.44
N ALA A 165 -0.18 7.92 -11.80
CA ALA A 165 0.59 8.35 -10.65
C ALA A 165 0.65 7.23 -9.62
N VAL A 166 1.82 6.95 -9.08
CA VAL A 166 2.00 5.94 -8.00
C VAL A 166 1.15 6.33 -6.80
N ILE A 167 0.82 7.62 -6.67
CA ILE A 167 0.00 8.17 -5.60
C ILE A 167 -1.05 9.08 -6.18
N GLU A 168 -2.28 8.83 -5.78
CA GLU A 168 -3.46 9.64 -6.11
C GLU A 168 -4.09 10.12 -4.81
N GLU A 169 -4.53 11.37 -4.76
CA GLU A 169 -5.27 11.90 -3.62
C GLU A 169 -6.74 12.04 -3.97
N LYS A 170 -7.60 11.46 -3.12
CA LYS A 170 -9.06 11.60 -3.17
C LYS A 170 -9.53 12.43 -1.98
N VAL A 171 -10.80 12.83 -1.99
CA VAL A 171 -11.38 13.74 -0.99
C VAL A 171 -11.19 13.23 0.45
N ASP A 172 -11.28 11.93 0.68
CA ASP A 172 -11.22 11.31 2.00
C ASP A 172 -10.00 10.40 2.21
N ARG A 173 -9.18 10.14 1.14
CA ARG A 173 -8.09 9.16 1.19
C ARG A 173 -6.96 9.48 0.25
N LEU A 174 -5.79 8.93 0.57
CA LEU A 174 -4.66 8.85 -0.33
C LEU A 174 -4.59 7.42 -0.89
N VAL A 175 -4.45 7.28 -2.20
CA VAL A 175 -4.34 5.98 -2.88
C VAL A 175 -2.90 5.77 -3.36
N PHE A 176 -2.26 4.74 -2.85
CA PHE A 176 -0.95 4.29 -3.31
C PHE A 176 -1.14 3.10 -4.26
N ASN A 177 -0.78 3.25 -5.53
CA ASN A 177 -0.91 2.22 -6.56
C ASN A 177 0.26 1.23 -6.47
N ALA A 178 0.13 0.20 -5.63
CA ALA A 178 1.18 -0.77 -5.35
C ALA A 178 1.55 -1.64 -6.57
N ASP A 179 0.64 -1.82 -7.51
CA ASP A 179 0.89 -2.56 -8.76
C ASP A 179 1.91 -1.85 -9.67
N LYS A 180 2.15 -0.57 -9.46
CA LYS A 180 3.17 0.24 -10.14
C LYS A 180 4.52 0.20 -9.43
N ASP A 181 4.55 -0.25 -8.17
CA ASP A 181 5.78 -0.38 -7.39
C ASP A 181 6.48 -1.72 -7.67
N MET A 182 7.64 -1.66 -8.29
CA MET A 182 8.41 -2.86 -8.70
C MET A 182 9.24 -3.48 -7.57
N THR A 183 9.55 -2.76 -6.49
CA THR A 183 10.41 -3.27 -5.40
C THR A 183 9.64 -4.08 -4.37
N ALA A 184 8.32 -3.93 -4.31
CA ALA A 184 7.47 -4.72 -3.43
C ALA A 184 7.32 -6.17 -3.89
N LYS A 185 7.71 -6.47 -5.14
CA LYS A 185 7.55 -7.80 -5.72
C LYS A 185 8.30 -8.86 -4.95
N GLY A 186 7.59 -9.93 -4.58
CA GLY A 186 8.09 -11.04 -3.77
C GLY A 186 8.27 -10.71 -2.28
N GLY A 187 7.86 -9.53 -1.81
CA GLY A 187 7.68 -9.18 -0.42
C GLY A 187 6.27 -9.48 0.07
N ASP A 188 5.92 -8.96 1.25
CA ASP A 188 4.58 -9.03 1.82
C ASP A 188 3.92 -7.64 1.88
N ALA A 189 2.69 -7.57 2.39
CA ALA A 189 1.98 -6.31 2.51
C ALA A 189 2.70 -5.34 3.45
N SER A 190 3.43 -5.81 4.46
CA SER A 190 4.22 -4.94 5.33
C SER A 190 5.31 -4.22 4.54
N ASP A 191 5.93 -4.89 3.56
CA ASP A 191 6.93 -4.29 2.68
C ASP A 191 6.31 -3.26 1.73
N VAL A 192 5.07 -3.48 1.27
CA VAL A 192 4.31 -2.47 0.52
C VAL A 192 3.98 -1.29 1.42
N LEU A 193 3.46 -1.55 2.63
CA LEU A 193 3.03 -0.49 3.55
C LEU A 193 4.19 0.39 4.04
N LYS A 194 5.41 -0.14 4.14
CA LYS A 194 6.63 0.65 4.41
C LYS A 194 6.85 1.77 3.37
N ARG A 195 6.24 1.65 2.20
CA ARG A 195 6.38 2.57 1.06
C ARG A 195 5.22 3.51 0.90
N VAL A 196 4.10 3.21 1.56
CA VAL A 196 2.91 4.06 1.52
C VAL A 196 3.14 5.34 2.32
N PRO A 197 2.81 6.52 1.79
CA PRO A 197 2.85 7.78 2.55
C PRO A 197 2.13 7.68 3.89
N MET A 198 2.66 8.37 4.88
CA MET A 198 2.08 8.46 6.22
C MET A 198 2.11 7.16 7.04
N LEU A 199 2.48 6.01 6.44
CA LEU A 199 2.62 4.75 7.17
C LEU A 199 4.06 4.51 7.59
N SER A 200 4.23 3.92 8.75
CA SER A 200 5.49 3.33 9.19
C SER A 200 5.23 1.91 9.70
N VAL A 201 6.15 1.01 9.39
CA VAL A 201 6.08 -0.39 9.81
C VAL A 201 7.36 -0.68 10.59
N ASP A 202 7.21 -1.15 11.83
CA ASP A 202 8.35 -1.54 12.66
C ASP A 202 8.90 -2.92 12.25
N LEU A 203 9.95 -3.38 12.93
CA LEU A 203 10.57 -4.67 12.65
C LEU A 203 9.67 -5.85 12.98
N ASP A 204 8.75 -5.69 13.91
CA ASP A 204 7.78 -6.70 14.28
C ASP A 204 6.63 -6.76 13.27
N GLY A 205 6.57 -5.79 12.37
CA GLY A 205 5.53 -5.66 11.35
C GLY A 205 4.33 -4.85 11.82
N ASN A 206 4.39 -4.22 13.01
CA ASN A 206 3.33 -3.35 13.46
C ASN A 206 3.28 -2.09 12.61
N VAL A 207 2.12 -1.78 12.11
CA VAL A 207 1.90 -0.61 11.27
C VAL A 207 1.43 0.54 12.13
N SER A 208 2.00 1.70 11.90
CA SER A 208 1.48 2.94 12.45
C SER A 208 1.20 3.95 11.35
N LEU A 209 0.11 4.67 11.50
CA LEU A 209 -0.26 5.80 10.69
C LEU A 209 0.06 7.08 11.47
N ARG A 210 1.01 7.86 10.98
CA ARG A 210 1.45 9.09 11.65
C ARG A 210 1.77 8.85 13.15
N GLY A 211 2.50 7.77 13.42
CA GLY A 211 2.93 7.38 14.78
C GLY A 211 1.90 6.65 15.62
N SER A 212 0.64 6.55 15.24
CA SER A 212 -0.35 5.77 15.97
C SER A 212 -0.44 4.36 15.43
N GLN A 213 -0.34 3.37 16.29
CA GLN A 213 -0.61 1.97 15.99
C GLN A 213 -2.10 1.64 16.04
N ASN A 214 -2.90 2.57 16.53
CA ASN A 214 -4.35 2.45 16.63
C ASN A 214 -4.99 2.70 15.26
N ILE A 215 -4.82 1.79 14.34
CA ILE A 215 -5.30 1.85 12.97
C ILE A 215 -6.19 0.65 12.68
N ARG A 216 -7.16 0.84 11.80
CA ARG A 216 -7.92 -0.28 11.23
C ARG A 216 -7.36 -0.65 9.87
N VAL A 217 -7.10 -1.93 9.66
CA VAL A 217 -6.69 -2.44 8.36
C VAL A 217 -7.84 -3.23 7.75
N LEU A 218 -8.21 -2.88 6.53
CA LEU A 218 -9.25 -3.54 5.73
C LEU A 218 -8.60 -4.22 4.53
N ILE A 219 -9.23 -5.28 4.07
CA ILE A 219 -8.89 -5.94 2.81
C ILE A 219 -10.12 -5.87 1.90
N ASN A 220 -10.00 -5.18 0.76
CA ASN A 220 -11.12 -4.95 -0.15
C ASN A 220 -12.34 -4.34 0.55
N ASN A 221 -12.09 -3.35 1.40
CA ASN A 221 -13.07 -2.63 2.23
C ASN A 221 -13.78 -3.49 3.31
N LYS A 222 -13.28 -4.69 3.59
CA LYS A 222 -13.87 -5.57 4.60
C LYS A 222 -12.90 -5.78 5.75
N PRO A 223 -13.39 -5.81 7.00
CA PRO A 223 -12.58 -6.29 8.10
C PRO A 223 -12.22 -7.75 7.87
N SER A 224 -10.99 -8.09 8.16
CA SER A 224 -10.53 -9.48 8.14
C SER A 224 -10.14 -9.89 9.56
N THR A 225 -10.57 -11.07 9.99
CA THR A 225 -10.21 -11.59 11.32
C THR A 225 -8.72 -11.85 11.46
N ILE A 226 -8.03 -12.15 10.36
CA ILE A 226 -6.57 -12.25 10.34
C ILE A 226 -5.96 -10.94 10.82
N VAL A 227 -6.50 -9.81 10.35
CA VAL A 227 -6.06 -8.47 10.76
C VAL A 227 -6.51 -8.13 12.18
N ALA A 228 -7.67 -8.61 12.61
CA ALA A 228 -8.21 -8.33 13.93
C ALA A 228 -7.41 -9.01 15.05
N ALA A 229 -6.83 -10.19 14.81
CA ALA A 229 -6.04 -10.92 15.79
C ALA A 229 -4.64 -10.30 15.99
N ASN A 230 -3.96 -9.94 14.90
CA ASN A 230 -2.66 -9.28 14.91
C ASN A 230 -2.40 -8.65 13.53
N VAL A 231 -2.41 -7.33 13.45
CA VAL A 231 -2.21 -6.58 12.20
C VAL A 231 -0.85 -6.89 11.56
N ALA A 232 0.21 -6.93 12.37
CA ALA A 232 1.57 -7.19 11.90
C ALA A 232 1.68 -8.54 11.19
N ASP A 233 1.11 -9.55 11.81
CA ASP A 233 1.14 -10.91 11.30
C ASP A 233 0.24 -11.09 10.08
N ALA A 234 -0.92 -10.43 10.06
CA ALA A 234 -1.81 -10.42 8.91
C ALA A 234 -1.15 -9.82 7.67
N LEU A 235 -0.42 -8.74 7.85
CA LEU A 235 0.28 -8.07 6.77
C LEU A 235 1.42 -8.92 6.20
N LYS A 236 2.12 -9.66 7.05
CA LYS A 236 3.14 -10.63 6.61
C LYS A 236 2.53 -11.80 5.80
N GLN A 237 1.22 -12.04 5.93
CA GLN A 237 0.50 -13.08 5.18
C GLN A 237 0.03 -12.63 3.79
N LEU A 238 -0.05 -11.32 3.52
CA LEU A 238 -0.50 -10.78 2.24
C LEU A 238 0.70 -10.53 1.32
N PRO A 239 0.80 -11.15 0.13
CA PRO A 239 1.90 -10.85 -0.78
C PRO A 239 1.78 -9.45 -1.36
N ALA A 240 2.90 -8.82 -1.50
CA ALA A 240 3.02 -7.56 -2.21
C ALA A 240 2.42 -7.64 -3.63
N ASP A 241 2.65 -8.74 -4.31
CA ASP A 241 2.23 -8.94 -5.71
C ASP A 241 0.71 -9.03 -5.89
N MET A 242 -0.04 -9.37 -4.84
CA MET A 242 -1.50 -9.37 -4.85
C MET A 242 -2.12 -8.01 -4.62
N ILE A 243 -1.35 -7.03 -4.19
CA ILE A 243 -1.87 -5.70 -3.86
C ILE A 243 -1.95 -4.87 -5.14
N LYS A 244 -3.13 -4.35 -5.43
CA LYS A 244 -3.36 -3.38 -6.50
C LYS A 244 -3.03 -1.99 -6.01
N SER A 245 -3.63 -1.60 -4.89
CA SER A 245 -3.43 -0.30 -4.27
C SER A 245 -3.64 -0.37 -2.76
N VAL A 246 -3.08 0.59 -2.07
CA VAL A 246 -3.32 0.82 -0.65
C VAL A 246 -3.95 2.20 -0.51
N GLU A 247 -5.12 2.24 0.10
CA GLU A 247 -5.82 3.48 0.40
C GLU A 247 -5.56 3.84 1.86
N VAL A 248 -5.05 5.02 2.11
CA VAL A 248 -4.83 5.56 3.45
C VAL A 248 -5.90 6.60 3.70
N ILE A 249 -6.86 6.25 4.55
CA ILE A 249 -8.01 7.07 4.89
C ILE A 249 -7.72 7.69 6.26
N THR A 250 -7.21 8.90 6.26
CA THR A 250 -6.88 9.62 7.50
C THR A 250 -8.10 10.23 8.17
N SER A 251 -9.17 10.42 7.40
CA SER A 251 -10.43 11.00 7.85
C SER A 251 -11.60 10.19 7.33
N PRO A 252 -11.80 8.95 7.85
CA PRO A 252 -12.83 8.06 7.35
C PRO A 252 -14.24 8.64 7.55
N SER A 253 -15.10 8.41 6.56
CA SER A 253 -16.52 8.77 6.63
C SER A 253 -17.30 7.82 7.54
N ALA A 254 -18.54 8.18 7.91
CA ALA A 254 -19.41 7.39 8.77
C ALA A 254 -19.73 5.97 8.26
N LYS A 255 -19.56 5.69 6.96
CA LYS A 255 -19.70 4.37 6.35
C LYS A 255 -18.71 3.34 6.90
N TYR A 256 -17.52 3.78 7.28
CA TYR A 256 -16.51 2.90 7.85
C TYR A 256 -16.76 2.66 9.33
N ASP A 257 -16.33 1.51 9.82
CA ASP A 257 -16.42 1.22 11.24
C ASP A 257 -15.75 2.32 12.08
N ALA A 258 -16.31 2.60 13.22
CA ALA A 258 -15.76 3.57 14.18
C ALA A 258 -14.42 3.12 14.76
N GLU A 259 -14.06 1.84 14.59
CA GLU A 259 -12.82 1.26 15.11
C GLU A 259 -11.60 1.68 14.27
N GLY A 260 -10.49 2.00 14.94
CA GLY A 260 -9.26 2.51 14.34
C GLY A 260 -9.11 4.02 14.55
N ALA A 261 -8.52 4.42 15.67
CA ALA A 261 -8.49 5.82 16.11
C ALA A 261 -7.66 6.75 15.21
N ALA A 262 -6.60 6.23 14.56
CA ALA A 262 -5.69 7.03 13.73
C ALA A 262 -6.13 7.15 12.27
N GLY A 263 -7.01 6.25 11.82
CA GLY A 263 -7.46 6.15 10.45
C GLY A 263 -7.58 4.72 9.97
N ILE A 264 -7.87 4.57 8.67
CA ILE A 264 -8.08 3.26 8.05
C ILE A 264 -7.04 3.07 6.95
N ILE A 265 -6.46 1.89 6.90
CA ILE A 265 -5.65 1.40 5.80
C ILE A 265 -6.48 0.35 5.07
N ASN A 266 -6.84 0.62 3.83
CA ASN A 266 -7.60 -0.32 3.03
C ASN A 266 -6.71 -0.89 1.91
N ILE A 267 -6.45 -2.17 1.97
CA ILE A 267 -5.62 -2.87 1.00
C ILE A 267 -6.53 -3.42 -0.08
N ILE A 268 -6.42 -2.87 -1.27
CA ILE A 268 -7.17 -3.33 -2.45
C ILE A 268 -6.32 -4.35 -3.19
N THR A 269 -6.83 -5.57 -3.29
CA THR A 269 -6.17 -6.64 -4.04
C THR A 269 -6.50 -6.56 -5.52
N LYS A 270 -5.60 -7.08 -6.36
CA LYS A 270 -5.80 -7.13 -7.81
C LYS A 270 -6.99 -8.02 -8.15
N LYS A 271 -7.92 -7.49 -8.92
CA LYS A 271 -9.00 -8.25 -9.56
C LYS A 271 -8.63 -8.38 -11.04
N ASN A 272 -8.36 -9.60 -11.50
CA ASN A 272 -8.18 -9.85 -12.91
C ASN A 272 -9.57 -9.89 -13.61
N THR A 273 -9.86 -8.87 -14.42
CA THR A 273 -11.12 -8.77 -15.19
C THR A 273 -10.94 -9.19 -16.65
N LEU A 274 -10.07 -10.13 -16.91
CA LEU A 274 -9.72 -10.55 -18.25
C LEU A 274 -10.65 -11.67 -18.74
N HIS A 275 -11.06 -11.62 -20.01
CA HIS A 275 -11.68 -12.74 -20.68
C HIS A 275 -10.61 -13.76 -21.10
N GLY A 276 -10.84 -15.03 -20.83
CA GLY A 276 -9.90 -16.10 -21.08
C GLY A 276 -9.24 -16.63 -19.80
N LEU A 277 -8.23 -17.43 -19.96
CA LEU A 277 -7.45 -17.99 -18.87
C LEU A 277 -6.09 -17.29 -18.76
N THR A 278 -5.77 -16.82 -17.59
CA THR A 278 -4.42 -16.30 -17.25
C THR A 278 -3.93 -16.90 -15.95
N LEU A 279 -2.64 -17.21 -15.88
CA LEU A 279 -1.96 -17.62 -14.65
C LEU A 279 -0.62 -16.90 -14.58
N ASN A 280 -0.41 -16.14 -13.52
CA ASN A 280 0.87 -15.54 -13.19
C ASN A 280 1.54 -16.37 -12.10
N VAL A 281 2.78 -16.73 -12.33
CA VAL A 281 3.64 -17.43 -11.38
C VAL A 281 4.74 -16.46 -10.97
N ASP A 282 4.88 -16.20 -9.68
CA ASP A 282 5.90 -15.34 -9.09
C ASP A 282 6.72 -16.17 -8.09
N ALA A 283 7.97 -16.44 -8.39
CA ALA A 283 8.86 -17.22 -7.54
C ALA A 283 10.06 -16.37 -7.12
N GLY A 284 10.51 -16.54 -5.91
CA GLY A 284 11.71 -15.89 -5.41
C GLY A 284 12.47 -16.80 -4.47
N VAL A 285 13.80 -16.84 -4.62
CA VAL A 285 14.70 -17.57 -3.73
C VAL A 285 15.79 -16.62 -3.24
N GLY A 286 15.99 -16.59 -1.95
CA GLY A 286 16.97 -15.73 -1.32
C GLY A 286 17.60 -16.36 -0.08
N LEU A 287 18.66 -15.73 0.42
CA LEU A 287 19.42 -16.22 1.58
C LEU A 287 18.57 -16.23 2.87
N ARG A 288 17.56 -15.36 2.96
CA ARG A 288 16.73 -15.19 4.16
C ARG A 288 15.25 -15.45 3.92
N ALA A 289 14.81 -15.57 2.66
CA ALA A 289 13.41 -15.84 2.35
C ALA A 289 13.24 -16.44 0.96
N SER A 290 12.29 -17.37 0.84
CA SER A 290 11.80 -17.89 -0.43
C SER A 290 10.30 -17.66 -0.52
N ASN A 291 9.79 -17.39 -1.73
CA ASN A 291 8.36 -17.18 -1.95
C ASN A 291 7.88 -17.80 -3.25
N LEU A 292 6.62 -18.22 -3.26
CA LEU A 292 5.90 -18.69 -4.44
C LEU A 292 4.52 -18.06 -4.44
N GLY A 293 4.20 -17.32 -5.49
CA GLY A 293 2.89 -16.71 -5.73
C GLY A 293 2.23 -17.30 -6.97
N LEU A 294 0.94 -17.59 -6.89
CA LEU A 294 0.12 -18.08 -8.00
C LEU A 294 -1.12 -17.19 -8.10
N ASN A 295 -1.34 -16.55 -9.25
CA ASN A 295 -2.49 -15.71 -9.50
C ASN A 295 -3.10 -16.03 -10.85
N GLY A 296 -4.28 -16.65 -10.84
CA GLY A 296 -5.01 -17.07 -12.03
C GLY A 296 -6.38 -16.42 -12.10
N SER A 297 -6.86 -16.24 -13.31
CA SER A 297 -8.22 -15.78 -13.57
C SER A 297 -8.76 -16.47 -14.81
N TYR A 298 -9.94 -17.04 -14.70
CA TYR A 298 -10.73 -17.55 -15.79
C TYR A 298 -12.03 -16.78 -15.86
N ARG A 299 -12.42 -16.31 -17.05
CA ARG A 299 -13.70 -15.69 -17.26
C ARG A 299 -14.30 -16.10 -18.58
N GLN A 300 -15.58 -16.49 -18.52
CA GLN A 300 -16.38 -16.80 -19.68
C GLN A 300 -17.81 -16.26 -19.49
N GLY A 301 -18.21 -15.33 -20.35
CA GLY A 301 -19.54 -14.72 -20.26
C GLY A 301 -19.82 -14.09 -18.90
N LYS A 302 -20.87 -14.55 -18.22
CA LYS A 302 -21.30 -14.05 -16.90
C LYS A 302 -20.47 -14.61 -15.74
N LEU A 303 -19.70 -15.67 -15.97
CA LEU A 303 -18.94 -16.39 -14.95
C LEU A 303 -17.49 -15.94 -14.91
N GLY A 304 -16.99 -15.63 -13.74
CA GLY A 304 -15.59 -15.41 -13.42
C GLY A 304 -15.13 -16.30 -12.28
N ILE A 305 -13.97 -16.95 -12.44
CA ILE A 305 -13.31 -17.71 -11.39
C ILE A 305 -11.92 -17.10 -11.20
N THR A 306 -11.52 -16.87 -9.97
CA THR A 306 -10.21 -16.33 -9.64
C THR A 306 -9.52 -17.24 -8.63
N LEU A 307 -8.25 -17.52 -8.87
CA LEU A 307 -7.37 -18.16 -7.90
C LEU A 307 -6.28 -17.15 -7.58
N GLY A 308 -6.07 -16.85 -6.30
CA GLY A 308 -4.98 -16.00 -5.87
C GLY A 308 -4.33 -16.60 -4.64
N GLY A 309 -3.00 -16.68 -4.62
CA GLY A 309 -2.34 -17.22 -3.46
C GLY A 309 -0.84 -17.13 -3.50
N PHE A 310 -0.26 -17.33 -2.34
CA PHE A 310 1.19 -17.37 -2.16
C PHE A 310 1.58 -18.18 -0.94
N GLY A 311 2.82 -18.61 -0.95
CA GLY A 311 3.54 -19.12 0.20
C GLY A 311 4.87 -18.38 0.34
N ARG A 312 5.32 -18.16 1.57
CA ARG A 312 6.62 -17.61 1.90
C ARG A 312 7.22 -18.36 3.08
N ALA A 313 8.45 -18.78 2.95
CA ALA A 313 9.26 -19.32 4.02
C ALA A 313 10.41 -18.34 4.30
N MET A 314 10.70 -18.09 5.58
CA MET A 314 11.78 -17.19 5.99
C MET A 314 12.73 -17.90 6.95
N TYR A 315 13.97 -17.39 7.03
CA TYR A 315 15.05 -17.92 7.88
C TYR A 315 15.77 -16.72 8.50
N ASN A 316 15.37 -16.32 9.69
CA ASN A 316 15.92 -15.15 10.36
C ASN A 316 16.80 -15.58 11.52
N ARG A 317 17.93 -14.91 11.71
CA ARG A 317 18.72 -14.99 12.95
C ARG A 317 18.59 -13.67 13.67
N ALA A 318 18.52 -13.73 14.98
CA ALA A 318 18.55 -12.55 15.84
C ALA A 318 19.43 -12.78 17.05
N SER A 319 19.97 -11.71 17.59
CA SER A 319 20.58 -11.70 18.93
C SER A 319 19.97 -10.58 19.74
N SER A 320 19.86 -10.80 21.04
CA SER A 320 19.33 -9.82 21.98
C SER A 320 20.19 -9.72 23.21
N THR A 321 20.29 -8.50 23.74
CA THR A 321 20.83 -8.26 25.07
C THR A 321 19.84 -7.43 25.87
N LEU A 322 19.60 -7.85 27.09
CA LEU A 322 18.75 -7.16 28.04
C LEU A 322 19.60 -6.85 29.29
N ASP A 323 19.62 -5.60 29.70
CA ASP A 323 20.16 -5.17 30.97
C ASP A 323 19.04 -4.45 31.73
N GLN A 324 18.70 -4.97 32.90
CA GLN A 324 17.50 -4.59 33.64
C GLN A 324 17.86 -4.46 35.11
N THR A 325 17.34 -3.40 35.73
CA THR A 325 17.42 -3.20 37.18
C THR A 325 16.01 -2.97 37.68
N THR A 326 15.60 -3.75 38.66
CA THR A 326 14.30 -3.66 39.35
C THR A 326 14.48 -3.43 40.82
N LEU A 327 13.62 -2.60 41.40
CA LEU A 327 13.53 -2.40 42.84
C LEU A 327 12.46 -3.37 43.38
N VAL A 328 12.91 -4.37 44.17
CA VAL A 328 12.04 -5.39 44.77
C VAL A 328 12.31 -5.43 46.28
N GLY A 329 11.30 -5.14 47.08
CA GLY A 329 11.45 -5.15 48.56
C GLY A 329 12.53 -4.19 49.11
N GLY A 330 12.76 -3.07 48.39
CA GLY A 330 13.78 -2.09 48.75
C GLY A 330 15.21 -2.45 48.30
N GLN A 331 15.41 -3.59 47.64
CA GLN A 331 16.70 -4.02 47.09
C GLN A 331 16.72 -3.88 45.59
N LEU A 332 17.87 -3.47 45.04
CA LEU A 332 18.11 -3.40 43.58
C LEU A 332 18.55 -4.78 43.08
N LEU A 333 17.71 -5.37 42.29
CA LEU A 333 18.00 -6.61 41.57
C LEU A 333 18.38 -6.24 40.13
N ARG A 334 19.59 -6.57 39.70
CA ARG A 334 20.05 -6.44 38.33
C ARG A 334 19.96 -7.77 37.62
N THR A 335 19.42 -7.75 36.41
CA THR A 335 19.31 -8.91 35.52
C THR A 335 19.96 -8.58 34.20
N SER A 336 20.93 -9.38 33.79
CA SER A 336 21.53 -9.32 32.44
C SER A 336 21.16 -10.58 31.68
N GLN A 337 20.57 -10.42 30.51
CA GLN A 337 20.20 -11.55 29.64
C GLN A 337 20.82 -11.37 28.26
N GLN A 338 21.39 -12.45 27.75
CA GLN A 338 21.83 -12.59 26.36
C GLN A 338 21.04 -13.69 25.69
N GLY A 339 20.63 -13.46 24.44
CA GLY A 339 19.84 -14.42 23.72
C GLY A 339 20.22 -14.49 22.24
N THR A 340 20.09 -15.66 21.67
CA THR A 340 20.12 -15.87 20.22
C THR A 340 18.83 -16.55 19.79
N ALA A 341 18.33 -16.21 18.62
CA ALA A 341 17.14 -16.81 18.09
C ALA A 341 17.32 -17.20 16.62
N PHE A 342 16.70 -18.30 16.24
CA PHE A 342 16.55 -18.73 14.86
C PHE A 342 15.07 -18.94 14.56
N ASP A 343 14.52 -18.07 13.70
CA ASP A 343 13.13 -18.02 13.35
C ASP A 343 12.90 -18.66 11.99
N LYS A 344 11.94 -19.56 11.90
CA LYS A 344 11.51 -20.24 10.66
C LYS A 344 10.01 -19.97 10.39
N PRO A 345 9.62 -18.72 10.13
CA PRO A 345 8.24 -18.45 9.80
C PRO A 345 7.88 -18.95 8.40
N VAL A 346 6.74 -19.60 8.30
CA VAL A 346 6.11 -20.01 7.05
C VAL A 346 4.72 -19.41 6.99
N PHE A 347 4.45 -18.64 5.95
CA PHE A 347 3.15 -18.01 5.71
C PHE A 347 2.61 -18.44 4.36
N GLY A 348 1.31 -18.63 4.29
CA GLY A 348 0.65 -18.88 3.02
C GLY A 348 -0.82 -18.52 3.09
N GLN A 349 -1.35 -18.11 1.95
CA GLN A 349 -2.77 -17.83 1.82
C GLN A 349 -3.20 -18.12 0.39
N TYR A 350 -4.37 -18.76 0.25
CA TYR A 350 -5.00 -18.99 -1.03
C TYR A 350 -6.45 -18.54 -0.98
N THR A 351 -6.88 -17.85 -2.02
CA THR A 351 -8.26 -17.38 -2.18
C THR A 351 -8.81 -17.94 -3.48
N LEU A 352 -9.91 -18.64 -3.40
CA LEU A 352 -10.73 -19.02 -4.54
C LEU A 352 -11.93 -18.07 -4.58
N GLY A 353 -12.05 -17.32 -5.67
CA GLY A 353 -13.11 -16.35 -5.88
C GLY A 353 -14.03 -16.78 -7.04
N PHE A 354 -15.30 -16.47 -6.88
CA PHE A 354 -16.36 -16.74 -7.84
C PHE A 354 -17.18 -15.48 -8.04
N ASP A 355 -17.32 -15.04 -9.28
CA ASP A 355 -18.08 -13.87 -9.65
C ASP A 355 -19.15 -14.26 -10.69
N TYR A 356 -20.39 -13.85 -10.46
CA TYR A 356 -21.48 -14.11 -11.38
C TYR A 356 -22.32 -12.85 -11.63
N ASP A 357 -22.42 -12.44 -12.89
CA ASP A 357 -23.25 -11.33 -13.32
C ASP A 357 -24.68 -11.82 -13.52
N LEU A 358 -25.56 -11.69 -12.50
CA LEU A 358 -26.97 -12.08 -12.53
C LEU A 358 -27.71 -11.34 -13.65
N ALA A 359 -27.51 -10.00 -13.72
CA ALA A 359 -28.03 -9.10 -14.73
C ALA A 359 -26.99 -8.00 -15.03
N LYS A 360 -27.26 -7.09 -15.99
CA LYS A 360 -26.36 -5.96 -16.31
C LYS A 360 -26.11 -5.04 -15.13
N ASP A 361 -27.07 -4.97 -14.21
CA ASP A 361 -27.07 -4.09 -13.03
C ASP A 361 -26.94 -4.85 -11.71
N GLN A 362 -26.79 -6.18 -11.74
CA GLN A 362 -26.72 -7.03 -10.57
C GLN A 362 -25.54 -7.99 -10.63
N SER A 363 -24.77 -8.07 -9.57
CA SER A 363 -23.64 -8.98 -9.43
C SER A 363 -23.65 -9.69 -8.09
N LEU A 364 -23.32 -10.98 -8.14
CA LEU A 364 -23.05 -11.81 -6.96
C LEU A 364 -21.58 -12.19 -6.99
N SER A 365 -20.88 -12.06 -5.88
CA SER A 365 -19.53 -12.56 -5.74
C SER A 365 -19.41 -13.34 -4.44
N ALA A 366 -18.68 -14.45 -4.52
CA ALA A 366 -18.34 -15.26 -3.37
C ALA A 366 -16.83 -15.51 -3.38
N ASN A 367 -16.22 -15.58 -2.22
CA ASN A 367 -14.84 -16.03 -2.13
C ASN A 367 -14.60 -16.81 -0.85
N VAL A 368 -13.72 -17.78 -0.96
CA VAL A 368 -13.22 -18.56 0.18
C VAL A 368 -11.72 -18.36 0.23
N ARG A 369 -11.22 -17.98 1.38
CA ARG A 369 -9.80 -17.76 1.64
C ARG A 369 -9.33 -18.74 2.71
N PHE A 370 -8.25 -19.43 2.44
CA PHE A 370 -7.52 -20.26 3.37
C PHE A 370 -6.20 -19.57 3.69
N GLY A 371 -5.89 -19.41 4.97
CA GLY A 371 -4.64 -18.82 5.43
C GLY A 371 -3.95 -19.76 6.41
N THR A 372 -2.62 -19.84 6.31
CA THR A 372 -1.80 -20.52 7.30
C THR A 372 -0.64 -19.65 7.71
N ARG A 373 -0.29 -19.68 8.99
CA ARG A 373 0.87 -19.01 9.55
C ARG A 373 1.50 -19.91 10.61
N ASN A 374 2.70 -20.30 10.32
CA ASN A 374 3.50 -21.08 11.25
C ASN A 374 4.74 -20.26 11.60
N PHE A 375 4.89 -19.93 12.86
CA PHE A 375 6.07 -19.29 13.41
C PHE A 375 6.74 -20.26 14.36
N VAL A 376 7.88 -20.80 13.93
CA VAL A 376 8.71 -21.67 14.76
C VAL A 376 9.96 -20.91 15.10
N GLN A 377 10.27 -20.78 16.37
CA GLN A 377 11.44 -20.12 16.90
C GLN A 377 12.20 -21.05 17.83
N GLN A 378 13.50 -21.17 17.60
CA GLN A 378 14.46 -21.77 18.52
C GLN A 378 15.27 -20.64 19.13
N GLN A 379 15.26 -20.54 20.45
CA GLN A 379 15.91 -19.44 21.15
C GLN A 379 16.70 -19.97 22.33
N THR A 380 17.95 -19.50 22.47
CA THR A 380 18.74 -19.68 23.70
C THR A 380 18.73 -18.37 24.49
N GLN A 381 18.65 -18.46 25.82
CA GLN A 381 18.61 -17.31 26.72
C GLN A 381 19.51 -17.60 27.92
N LEU A 382 20.62 -16.90 28.02
CA LEU A 382 21.49 -16.90 29.20
C LEU A 382 21.14 -15.70 30.07
N THR A 383 20.70 -15.96 31.28
CA THR A 383 20.25 -14.94 32.24
C THR A 383 21.07 -14.99 33.50
N ASN A 384 21.67 -13.86 33.85
CA ASN A 384 22.41 -13.67 35.12
C ASN A 384 21.67 -12.66 35.98
N SER A 385 21.39 -13.02 37.22
CA SER A 385 20.77 -12.14 38.22
C SER A 385 21.77 -11.78 39.33
N TYR A 386 21.78 -10.54 39.74
CA TYR A 386 22.72 -10.00 40.72
C TYR A 386 21.99 -9.20 41.79
N ILE A 387 22.44 -9.32 43.04
CA ILE A 387 22.08 -8.42 44.14
C ILE A 387 23.37 -7.74 44.62
N ALA A 388 23.39 -6.44 44.72
CA ALA A 388 24.57 -5.65 45.10
C ALA A 388 25.87 -6.15 44.40
N ASP A 389 25.81 -6.33 43.07
CA ASP A 389 26.87 -6.85 42.20
C ASP A 389 27.34 -8.30 42.46
N SER A 390 26.77 -8.99 43.45
CA SER A 390 27.03 -10.42 43.66
C SER A 390 26.11 -11.27 42.79
N LEU A 391 26.65 -12.24 42.05
CA LEU A 391 25.87 -13.16 41.23
C LEU A 391 24.98 -14.04 42.14
N LEU A 392 23.67 -13.85 42.01
CA LEU A 392 22.66 -14.60 42.72
C LEU A 392 22.30 -15.91 41.98
N SER A 393 22.10 -15.82 40.67
CA SER A 393 21.76 -16.97 39.87
C SER A 393 22.19 -16.80 38.42
N MET A 394 22.49 -17.91 37.80
CA MET A 394 22.73 -18.04 36.36
C MET A 394 21.82 -19.14 35.83
N THR A 395 21.08 -18.84 34.78
CA THR A 395 20.14 -19.77 34.15
C THR A 395 20.30 -19.72 32.66
N ASN A 396 20.50 -20.89 32.06
CA ASN A 396 20.48 -21.07 30.63
C ASN A 396 19.14 -21.71 30.23
N ARG A 397 18.49 -21.19 29.19
CA ARG A 397 17.20 -21.71 28.71
C ARG A 397 17.27 -21.97 27.23
N ASP A 398 16.88 -23.16 26.82
CA ASP A 398 16.61 -23.52 25.44
C ASP A 398 15.12 -23.54 25.22
N VAL A 399 14.63 -22.59 24.44
CA VAL A 399 13.20 -22.38 24.20
C VAL A 399 12.82 -22.72 22.75
N ASN A 400 11.87 -23.61 22.58
CA ASN A 400 11.25 -23.94 21.30
C ASN A 400 9.80 -23.43 21.30
N ARG A 401 9.55 -22.40 20.54
CA ARG A 401 8.23 -21.76 20.42
C ARG A 401 7.59 -22.12 19.09
N LYS A 402 6.30 -22.47 19.13
CA LYS A 402 5.48 -22.81 17.97
C LYS A 402 4.16 -22.04 18.04
N ASP A 403 4.05 -20.99 17.26
CA ASP A 403 2.81 -20.27 17.05
C ASP A 403 2.24 -20.67 15.69
N LEU A 404 1.15 -21.41 15.69
CA LEU A 404 0.51 -21.90 14.47
C LEU A 404 -0.87 -21.27 14.33
N SER A 405 -1.20 -20.79 13.15
CA SER A 405 -2.50 -20.20 12.86
C SER A 405 -3.02 -20.67 11.52
N ASN A 406 -4.24 -21.19 11.53
CA ASN A 406 -4.98 -21.54 10.31
C ASN A 406 -6.30 -20.78 10.29
N SER A 407 -6.62 -20.16 9.16
CA SER A 407 -7.85 -19.40 9.00
C SER A 407 -8.62 -19.79 7.76
N VAL A 408 -9.94 -19.68 7.85
CA VAL A 408 -10.88 -19.80 6.74
C VAL A 408 -11.80 -18.61 6.81
N ASP A 409 -11.82 -17.81 5.73
CA ASP A 409 -12.75 -16.68 5.57
C ASP A 409 -13.64 -16.93 4.36
N MET A 410 -14.95 -16.81 4.52
CA MET A 410 -15.94 -16.91 3.47
C MET A 410 -16.68 -15.59 3.36
N ASN A 411 -16.77 -15.04 2.15
CA ASN A 411 -17.47 -13.79 1.89
C ASN A 411 -18.48 -14.00 0.76
N ILE A 412 -19.65 -13.40 0.90
CA ILE A 412 -20.67 -13.32 -0.15
C ILE A 412 -21.13 -11.88 -0.23
N ASP A 413 -21.09 -11.33 -1.43
CA ASP A 413 -21.44 -9.95 -1.72
C ASP A 413 -22.48 -9.90 -2.85
N TYR A 414 -23.58 -9.22 -2.63
CA TYR A 414 -24.56 -8.88 -3.65
C TYR A 414 -24.58 -7.38 -3.85
N VAL A 415 -24.56 -6.94 -5.10
CA VAL A 415 -24.60 -5.53 -5.49
C VAL A 415 -25.64 -5.31 -6.57
N ARG A 416 -26.50 -4.31 -6.39
CA ARG A 416 -27.44 -3.83 -7.40
C ARG A 416 -27.26 -2.34 -7.62
N THR A 417 -27.06 -1.96 -8.89
CA THR A 417 -26.97 -0.57 -9.34
C THR A 417 -28.24 -0.19 -10.07
N PHE A 418 -29.10 0.65 -9.49
CA PHE A 418 -30.39 1.05 -10.10
C PHE A 418 -30.17 2.12 -11.19
N LYS A 419 -29.36 3.14 -10.88
CA LYS A 419 -28.97 4.26 -11.75
C LYS A 419 -27.51 4.63 -11.46
N PRO A 420 -26.88 5.46 -12.30
CA PRO A 420 -25.56 5.99 -11.94
C PRO A 420 -25.59 6.59 -10.52
N GLN A 421 -24.63 6.19 -9.67
CA GLN A 421 -24.51 6.58 -8.26
C GLN A 421 -25.65 6.10 -7.33
N GLN A 422 -26.63 5.36 -7.82
CA GLN A 422 -27.67 4.74 -6.99
C GLN A 422 -27.41 3.24 -6.89
N GLU A 423 -27.00 2.79 -5.72
CA GLU A 423 -26.52 1.43 -5.50
C GLU A 423 -26.97 0.90 -4.14
N TRP A 424 -27.30 -0.36 -4.11
CA TRP A 424 -27.57 -1.13 -2.90
C TRP A 424 -26.65 -2.33 -2.86
N SER A 425 -26.07 -2.60 -1.70
CA SER A 425 -25.25 -3.76 -1.48
C SER A 425 -25.58 -4.47 -0.17
N ILE A 426 -25.42 -5.78 -0.20
CA ILE A 426 -25.41 -6.62 0.99
C ILE A 426 -24.11 -7.41 0.96
N SER A 427 -23.40 -7.43 2.09
CA SER A 427 -22.16 -8.17 2.27
C SER A 427 -22.27 -9.02 3.52
N THR A 428 -21.92 -10.31 3.40
CA THR A 428 -21.81 -11.22 4.53
C THR A 428 -20.42 -11.80 4.60
N GLN A 429 -19.90 -11.98 5.79
CA GLN A 429 -18.61 -12.61 6.04
C GLN A 429 -18.72 -13.59 7.21
N TYR A 430 -18.21 -14.77 7.01
CA TYR A 430 -17.90 -15.71 8.09
C TYR A 430 -16.40 -15.96 8.12
N SER A 431 -15.83 -15.95 9.30
CA SER A 431 -14.40 -16.16 9.49
C SER A 431 -14.16 -17.05 10.70
N ARG A 432 -13.25 -18.01 10.55
CA ARG A 432 -12.79 -18.87 11.63
C ARG A 432 -11.27 -18.94 11.60
N THR A 433 -10.65 -18.67 12.76
CA THR A 433 -9.19 -18.77 12.93
C THR A 433 -8.91 -19.65 14.12
N GLY A 434 -8.14 -20.71 13.92
CA GLY A 434 -7.51 -21.47 14.98
C GLY A 434 -6.09 -20.94 15.21
N LEU A 435 -5.71 -20.68 16.45
CA LEU A 435 -4.41 -20.12 16.82
C LEU A 435 -3.85 -20.92 17.98
N THR A 436 -2.63 -21.42 17.86
CA THR A 436 -1.87 -21.99 18.97
C THR A 436 -0.67 -21.10 19.30
N ASN A 437 -0.43 -20.87 20.59
CA ASN A 437 0.75 -20.17 21.09
C ASN A 437 1.46 -21.06 22.11
N ASN A 438 2.26 -21.98 21.63
CA ASN A 438 2.88 -23.00 22.44
C ASN A 438 4.38 -22.73 22.56
N PHE A 439 4.94 -22.95 23.73
CA PHE A 439 6.38 -23.09 23.88
C PHE A 439 6.74 -24.27 24.79
N TYR A 440 7.95 -24.76 24.59
CA TYR A 440 8.64 -25.71 25.44
C TYR A 440 10.02 -25.14 25.75
N ALA A 441 10.41 -25.16 27.02
CA ALA A 441 11.70 -24.67 27.50
C ALA A 441 12.38 -25.67 28.41
N ASP A 442 13.64 -25.98 28.11
CA ASP A 442 14.57 -26.67 29.00
C ASP A 442 15.35 -25.64 29.81
N LEU A 443 15.43 -25.83 31.11
CA LEU A 443 16.16 -25.02 32.05
C LEU A 443 17.47 -25.74 32.42
N LEU A 444 18.59 -25.11 32.14
CA LEU A 444 19.92 -25.65 32.36
C LEU A 444 20.65 -24.80 33.40
N ASN A 445 21.48 -25.43 34.19
CA ASN A 445 22.41 -24.72 35.13
C ASN A 445 23.73 -24.37 34.42
N ASN A 446 24.67 -23.85 35.16
CA ASN A 446 26.00 -23.41 34.64
C ASN A 446 26.85 -24.56 34.04
N ALA A 447 26.51 -25.81 34.35
CA ALA A 447 27.19 -27.01 33.82
C ALA A 447 26.37 -27.67 32.71
N ASP A 448 25.41 -26.94 32.09
CA ASP A 448 24.46 -27.42 31.07
C ASP A 448 23.66 -28.67 31.51
N VAL A 449 23.48 -28.85 32.82
CA VAL A 449 22.64 -29.92 33.37
C VAL A 449 21.18 -29.44 33.44
N LEU A 450 20.28 -30.28 32.95
CA LEU A 450 18.85 -30.04 32.98
C LEU A 450 18.32 -29.98 34.41
N THR A 451 17.86 -28.83 34.84
CA THR A 451 17.32 -28.57 36.18
C THR A 451 15.80 -28.52 36.23
N GLY A 452 15.18 -28.23 35.08
CA GLY A 452 13.73 -28.15 34.95
C GLY A 452 13.24 -28.01 33.54
N ARG A 453 11.92 -28.12 33.36
CA ARG A 453 11.22 -27.95 32.10
C ARG A 453 9.99 -27.10 32.29
N GLN A 454 9.64 -26.36 31.29
CA GLN A 454 8.43 -25.55 31.24
C GLN A 454 7.74 -25.73 29.89
N GLN A 455 6.42 -25.82 29.89
CA GLN A 455 5.63 -25.91 28.69
C GLN A 455 4.37 -25.05 28.83
N ASN A 456 4.08 -24.27 27.83
CA ASN A 456 2.81 -23.58 27.64
C ASN A 456 2.07 -24.19 26.48
N ILE A 457 0.83 -24.55 26.66
CA ILE A 457 -0.10 -25.01 25.64
C ILE A 457 -1.25 -24.02 25.65
N ASN A 458 -1.47 -23.34 24.57
CA ASN A 458 -2.51 -22.32 24.44
C ASN A 458 -3.19 -22.47 23.06
N ASN A 459 -4.42 -22.96 23.07
CA ASN A 459 -5.23 -23.20 21.90
C ASN A 459 -6.41 -22.23 21.87
N ASN A 460 -6.52 -21.46 20.82
CA ASN A 460 -7.53 -20.45 20.67
C ASN A 460 -8.34 -20.67 19.38
N THR A 461 -9.64 -20.46 19.45
CA THR A 461 -10.52 -20.41 18.29
C THR A 461 -11.26 -19.08 18.29
N ASN A 462 -11.17 -18.37 17.18
CA ASN A 462 -11.91 -17.14 16.94
C ASN A 462 -12.88 -17.34 15.78
N GLN A 463 -14.15 -17.04 15.99
CA GLN A 463 -15.22 -17.09 14.98
C GLN A 463 -15.87 -15.72 14.91
N GLU A 464 -16.12 -15.25 13.71
CA GLU A 464 -16.80 -13.98 13.47
C GLU A 464 -17.79 -14.12 12.32
N PHE A 465 -19.01 -13.65 12.54
CA PHE A 465 -20.01 -13.47 11.51
C PHE A 465 -20.34 -11.98 11.39
N THR A 466 -20.26 -11.46 10.17
CA THR A 466 -20.58 -10.05 9.87
C THR A 466 -21.61 -9.99 8.75
N ILE A 467 -22.63 -9.16 8.94
CA ILE A 467 -23.56 -8.74 7.89
C ILE A 467 -23.58 -7.22 7.82
N GLN A 468 -23.54 -6.70 6.60
CA GLN A 468 -23.60 -5.26 6.33
C GLN A 468 -24.49 -4.99 5.13
N THR A 469 -25.28 -3.93 5.19
CA THR A 469 -26.05 -3.40 4.07
C THR A 469 -25.80 -1.92 3.92
N ASP A 470 -25.57 -1.47 2.70
CA ASP A 470 -25.27 -0.10 2.35
C ASP A 470 -26.16 0.36 1.19
N TYR A 471 -26.72 1.53 1.30
CA TYR A 471 -27.46 2.17 0.23
C TYR A 471 -26.92 3.57 0.00
N GLN A 472 -26.69 3.91 -1.25
CA GLN A 472 -26.33 5.24 -1.69
C GLN A 472 -27.27 5.72 -2.79
N THR A 473 -27.63 6.98 -2.77
CA THR A 473 -28.51 7.59 -3.78
C THR A 473 -28.20 9.06 -3.99
N PRO A 474 -28.12 9.53 -5.24
CA PRO A 474 -28.04 10.95 -5.52
C PRO A 474 -29.42 11.60 -5.23
N ILE A 475 -29.43 12.66 -4.43
CA ILE A 475 -30.63 13.47 -4.18
C ILE A 475 -30.78 14.49 -5.31
N LYS A 476 -29.67 15.15 -5.67
CA LYS A 476 -29.54 16.06 -6.81
C LYS A 476 -28.22 15.78 -7.53
N LYS A 477 -27.97 16.46 -8.65
CA LYS A 477 -26.77 16.27 -9.46
C LYS A 477 -25.44 16.41 -8.68
N ASN A 478 -25.45 17.20 -7.60
CA ASN A 478 -24.28 17.51 -6.77
C ASN A 478 -24.48 17.12 -5.29
N GLN A 479 -25.38 16.22 -5.00
CA GLN A 479 -25.74 15.78 -3.64
C GLN A 479 -25.88 14.27 -3.60
N LEU A 480 -25.15 13.63 -2.67
CA LEU A 480 -25.19 12.18 -2.46
C LEU A 480 -25.55 11.88 -1.01
N LEU A 481 -26.52 11.02 -0.80
CA LEU A 481 -26.88 10.46 0.50
C LEU A 481 -26.42 9.00 0.56
N GLU A 482 -25.76 8.63 1.65
CA GLU A 482 -25.31 7.28 1.96
C GLU A 482 -25.82 6.90 3.34
N PHE A 483 -26.40 5.71 3.50
CA PHE A 483 -26.78 5.17 4.80
C PHE A 483 -26.69 3.66 4.80
N GLY A 484 -26.56 3.08 5.96
CA GLY A 484 -26.44 1.64 6.09
C GLY A 484 -26.40 1.15 7.53
N GLY A 485 -26.37 -0.16 7.64
CA GLY A 485 -26.30 -0.86 8.91
C GLY A 485 -25.33 -2.03 8.86
N LYS A 486 -24.77 -2.40 10.02
CA LYS A 486 -23.83 -3.49 10.17
C LYS A 486 -24.05 -4.20 11.50
N ALA A 487 -24.00 -5.51 11.48
CA ALA A 487 -23.93 -6.33 12.68
C ALA A 487 -22.71 -7.25 12.63
N ILE A 488 -22.02 -7.40 13.76
CA ILE A 488 -20.88 -8.29 13.94
C ILE A 488 -21.14 -9.15 15.18
N MET A 489 -21.01 -10.46 15.04
CA MET A 489 -21.06 -11.41 16.12
C MET A 489 -19.71 -12.12 16.18
N ARG A 490 -19.03 -12.01 17.31
CA ARG A 490 -17.70 -12.57 17.53
C ARG A 490 -17.71 -13.49 18.73
N LYS A 491 -17.15 -14.68 18.56
CA LYS A 491 -16.93 -15.67 19.61
C LYS A 491 -15.48 -16.07 19.63
N VAL A 492 -14.87 -16.03 20.81
CA VAL A 492 -13.50 -16.46 21.07
C VAL A 492 -13.49 -17.45 22.19
N ASP A 493 -12.92 -18.61 21.94
CA ASP A 493 -12.66 -19.63 22.94
C ASP A 493 -11.14 -19.82 23.05
N SER A 494 -10.61 -19.82 24.27
CA SER A 494 -9.19 -20.04 24.58
C SER A 494 -9.08 -21.14 25.66
N ASP A 495 -8.23 -22.12 25.41
CA ASP A 495 -7.85 -23.17 26.38
C ASP A 495 -6.34 -23.09 26.56
N TYR A 496 -5.92 -22.93 27.82
CA TYR A 496 -4.51 -22.74 28.14
C TYR A 496 -4.09 -23.56 29.34
N ARG A 497 -2.84 -24.09 29.29
CA ARG A 497 -2.20 -24.84 30.36
C ARG A 497 -0.73 -24.46 30.44
N TYR A 498 -0.29 -24.25 31.65
CA TYR A 498 1.12 -24.04 31.94
C TYR A 498 1.63 -25.23 32.78
N LEU A 499 2.65 -25.92 32.26
CA LEU A 499 3.18 -27.15 32.86
C LEU A 499 4.64 -26.90 33.27
N VAL A 500 5.00 -27.44 34.42
CA VAL A 500 6.38 -27.38 34.95
C VAL A 500 6.83 -28.79 35.39
N GLY A 501 8.12 -29.05 35.24
CA GLY A 501 8.75 -30.30 35.71
C GLY A 501 10.16 -30.01 36.25
N ARG A 502 10.62 -30.81 37.23
CA ARG A 502 11.99 -30.70 37.78
C ARG A 502 12.90 -31.72 37.09
N GLY A 503 14.05 -31.28 36.63
CA GLY A 503 15.02 -32.10 35.93
C GLY A 503 14.36 -32.87 34.77
N THR A 504 14.52 -34.19 34.72
CA THR A 504 13.90 -35.08 33.74
C THR A 504 12.52 -35.59 34.15
N GLY A 505 11.97 -35.12 35.27
CA GLY A 505 10.66 -35.57 35.79
C GLY A 505 9.49 -35.17 34.89
N ASP A 506 8.32 -35.73 35.14
CA ASP A 506 7.11 -35.47 34.39
C ASP A 506 6.64 -34.03 34.56
N LEU A 507 6.03 -33.51 33.51
CA LEU A 507 5.38 -32.21 33.52
C LEU A 507 4.03 -32.27 34.22
N ALA A 508 3.83 -31.42 35.23
CA ALA A 508 2.55 -31.26 35.95
C ALA A 508 2.06 -29.79 35.78
N ASN A 509 0.76 -29.59 36.02
CA ASN A 509 0.21 -28.25 36.04
C ASN A 509 0.99 -27.36 37.02
N ASP A 510 1.32 -26.11 36.58
CA ASP A 510 1.94 -25.15 37.45
C ASP A 510 0.91 -24.58 38.45
N PRO A 511 1.06 -24.81 39.76
CA PRO A 511 0.11 -24.31 40.74
C PRO A 511 0.05 -22.77 40.81
N THR A 512 1.07 -22.08 40.35
CA THR A 512 1.12 -20.62 40.32
C THR A 512 0.44 -20.04 39.09
N ASN A 513 0.29 -20.84 38.02
CA ASN A 513 -0.37 -20.48 36.77
C ASN A 513 -1.40 -21.55 36.39
N PRO A 514 -2.57 -21.59 37.06
CA PRO A 514 -3.53 -22.65 36.88
C PRO A 514 -4.07 -22.71 35.44
N ALA A 515 -4.25 -23.93 34.95
CA ALA A 515 -4.90 -24.15 33.67
C ALA A 515 -6.30 -23.53 33.65
N GLY A 516 -6.74 -23.12 32.48
CA GLY A 516 -8.02 -22.45 32.37
C GLY A 516 -8.55 -22.31 30.95
N THR A 517 -9.81 -21.88 30.92
CA THR A 517 -10.49 -21.52 29.66
C THR A 517 -11.05 -20.11 29.75
N LEU A 518 -11.09 -19.44 28.62
CA LEU A 518 -11.74 -18.16 28.43
C LEU A 518 -12.73 -18.26 27.26
N ALA A 519 -14.01 -17.99 27.53
CA ALA A 519 -15.03 -17.81 26.50
C ALA A 519 -15.43 -16.34 26.46
N TYR A 520 -15.25 -15.69 25.29
CA TYR A 520 -15.52 -14.26 25.09
C TYR A 520 -16.47 -14.10 23.90
N ASN A 521 -17.61 -13.43 24.13
CA ASN A 521 -18.57 -13.08 23.09
C ASN A 521 -18.70 -11.56 22.98
N GLN A 522 -18.70 -11.06 21.75
CA GLN A 522 -18.87 -9.65 21.46
C GLN A 522 -19.84 -9.45 20.30
N ASN A 523 -20.92 -8.72 20.56
CA ASN A 523 -21.93 -8.36 19.56
C ASN A 523 -21.92 -6.86 19.33
N ILE A 524 -21.80 -6.45 18.08
CA ILE A 524 -21.74 -5.03 17.68
C ILE A 524 -22.85 -4.76 16.69
N GLY A 525 -23.73 -3.81 17.01
CA GLY A 525 -24.74 -3.26 16.11
C GLY A 525 -24.40 -1.82 15.77
N ALA A 526 -24.46 -1.45 14.49
CA ALA A 526 -24.13 -0.11 14.04
C ALA A 526 -25.04 0.37 12.93
N GLY A 527 -25.43 1.65 12.97
CA GLY A 527 -26.10 2.36 11.90
C GLY A 527 -25.41 3.67 11.57
N TYR A 528 -25.40 4.06 10.31
CA TYR A 528 -24.75 5.30 9.88
C TYR A 528 -25.54 6.04 8.81
N ILE A 529 -25.31 7.34 8.74
CA ILE A 529 -25.78 8.22 7.68
C ILE A 529 -24.66 9.20 7.30
N SER A 530 -24.52 9.49 6.01
CA SER A 530 -23.55 10.44 5.47
C SER A 530 -24.14 11.22 4.31
N TYR A 531 -23.87 12.51 4.25
CA TYR A 531 -24.35 13.40 3.20
C TYR A 531 -23.17 14.14 2.59
N THR A 532 -23.09 14.13 1.27
CA THR A 532 -22.08 14.84 0.49
C THR A 532 -22.73 15.91 -0.36
N TYR A 533 -22.18 17.13 -0.35
CA TYR A 533 -22.63 18.26 -1.15
C TYR A 533 -21.44 18.94 -1.86
N VAL A 534 -21.55 19.09 -3.17
CA VAL A 534 -20.56 19.80 -4.00
C VAL A 534 -21.14 21.13 -4.45
N THR A 535 -20.46 22.23 -4.09
CA THR A 535 -20.89 23.57 -4.48
C THR A 535 -20.41 23.94 -5.90
N PRO A 536 -21.09 24.91 -6.56
CA PRO A 536 -20.61 25.45 -7.84
C PRO A 536 -19.20 26.05 -7.76
N SER A 537 -18.82 26.57 -6.58
CA SER A 537 -17.49 27.13 -6.29
C SER A 537 -16.42 26.08 -5.97
N LYS A 538 -16.69 24.80 -6.27
CA LYS A 538 -15.78 23.65 -6.11
C LYS A 538 -15.38 23.35 -4.65
N TYR A 539 -16.25 23.65 -3.68
CA TYR A 539 -16.15 23.07 -2.34
C TYR A 539 -16.92 21.75 -2.31
N THR A 540 -16.34 20.76 -1.65
CA THR A 540 -17.02 19.52 -1.32
C THR A 540 -17.13 19.42 0.19
N PHE A 541 -18.36 19.27 0.69
CA PHE A 541 -18.68 19.04 2.10
C PHE A 541 -19.17 17.61 2.22
N LYS A 542 -18.57 16.84 3.13
CA LYS A 542 -19.07 15.52 3.51
C LYS A 542 -19.24 15.47 5.02
N VAL A 543 -20.46 15.31 5.48
CA VAL A 543 -20.80 15.22 6.89
C VAL A 543 -21.48 13.90 7.13
N GLY A 544 -21.12 13.20 8.18
CA GLY A 544 -21.73 11.93 8.53
C GLY A 544 -21.62 11.62 10.01
N THR A 545 -22.45 10.72 10.45
CA THR A 545 -22.39 10.18 11.80
C THR A 545 -22.73 8.71 11.80
N ARG A 546 -22.15 7.98 12.76
CA ARG A 546 -22.39 6.58 13.01
C ARG A 546 -22.63 6.35 14.49
N TYR A 547 -23.66 5.60 14.82
CA TYR A 547 -23.92 5.12 16.16
C TYR A 547 -23.55 3.64 16.23
N GLU A 548 -22.79 3.25 17.27
CA GLU A 548 -22.41 1.86 17.51
C GLU A 548 -22.75 1.47 18.94
N TYR A 549 -23.39 0.32 19.10
CA TYR A 549 -23.56 -0.37 20.37
C TYR A 549 -22.73 -1.65 20.39
N THR A 550 -22.01 -1.90 21.48
CA THR A 550 -21.18 -3.09 21.70
C THR A 550 -21.60 -3.77 22.99
N GLY A 551 -22.14 -4.97 22.87
CA GLY A 551 -22.43 -5.85 24.01
C GLY A 551 -21.32 -6.90 24.14
N ILE A 552 -20.83 -7.12 25.37
CA ILE A 552 -19.76 -8.06 25.68
C ILE A 552 -20.22 -8.98 26.80
N SER A 553 -19.89 -10.27 26.67
CA SER A 553 -19.97 -11.23 27.75
C SER A 553 -18.74 -12.14 27.73
N ALA A 554 -18.11 -12.34 28.86
CA ALA A 554 -16.96 -13.21 28.98
C ALA A 554 -17.02 -14.04 30.27
N THR A 555 -16.62 -15.30 30.14
CA THR A 555 -16.51 -16.23 31.28
C THR A 555 -15.12 -16.84 31.28
N GLN A 556 -14.52 -16.90 32.45
CA GLN A 556 -13.25 -17.57 32.68
C GLN A 556 -13.44 -18.71 33.65
N SER A 557 -12.92 -19.86 33.33
CA SER A 557 -12.83 -21.01 34.23
C SER A 557 -11.37 -21.35 34.45
N THR A 558 -10.98 -21.53 35.71
CA THR A 558 -9.67 -22.05 36.10
C THR A 558 -9.88 -23.22 37.07
N GLU A 559 -8.83 -23.96 37.35
CA GLU A 559 -8.86 -25.04 38.36
C GLU A 559 -9.34 -24.54 39.73
N LEU A 560 -9.10 -23.24 40.02
CA LEU A 560 -9.48 -22.60 41.29
C LEU A 560 -10.86 -21.92 41.27
N ARG A 561 -11.39 -21.57 40.08
CA ARG A 561 -12.68 -20.89 39.92
C ARG A 561 -13.40 -21.39 38.68
N SER A 562 -14.54 -21.98 38.88
CA SER A 562 -15.39 -22.45 37.78
C SER A 562 -16.32 -21.35 37.30
N ASN A 563 -16.38 -21.11 35.99
CA ASN A 563 -17.31 -20.18 35.29
C ASN A 563 -17.41 -18.76 35.89
N ALA A 564 -16.28 -18.17 36.29
CA ALA A 564 -16.26 -16.80 36.77
C ALA A 564 -16.64 -15.85 35.63
N GLN A 565 -17.76 -15.14 35.79
CA GLN A 565 -18.15 -14.12 34.85
C GLN A 565 -17.24 -12.90 35.00
N LEU A 566 -16.64 -12.46 33.90
CA LEU A 566 -15.86 -11.22 33.84
C LEU A 566 -16.81 -10.07 33.61
N ASN A 567 -16.76 -9.08 34.51
CA ASN A 567 -17.60 -7.88 34.42
C ASN A 567 -17.00 -6.90 33.42
N ILE A 568 -17.33 -7.05 32.14
CA ILE A 568 -16.93 -6.15 31.06
C ILE A 568 -18.15 -5.35 30.65
N PRO A 569 -18.16 -4.01 30.82
CA PRO A 569 -19.34 -3.21 30.55
C PRO A 569 -19.62 -3.13 29.05
N SER A 570 -20.90 -3.23 28.69
CA SER A 570 -21.39 -2.85 27.36
C SER A 570 -21.34 -1.34 27.20
N TYR A 571 -21.11 -0.87 25.97
CA TYR A 571 -20.98 0.57 25.70
C TYR A 571 -21.58 0.97 24.35
N SER A 572 -21.91 2.25 24.22
CA SER A 572 -22.35 2.86 22.98
C SER A 572 -21.55 4.12 22.66
N ASN A 573 -21.37 4.42 21.38
CA ASN A 573 -20.59 5.56 20.94
C ASN A 573 -21.19 6.20 19.69
N LEU A 574 -21.19 7.54 19.71
CA LEU A 574 -21.49 8.36 18.54
C LEU A 574 -20.17 8.80 17.90
N VAL A 575 -20.05 8.60 16.59
CA VAL A 575 -18.83 8.78 15.80
C VAL A 575 -19.09 9.76 14.66
N PRO A 576 -18.98 11.07 14.91
CA PRO A 576 -19.14 12.10 13.88
C PRO A 576 -17.92 12.16 12.96
N SER A 577 -18.13 12.58 11.70
CA SER A 577 -17.11 12.88 10.73
C SER A 577 -17.49 14.07 9.86
N ILE A 578 -16.53 14.97 9.62
CA ILE A 578 -16.70 16.17 8.79
C ILE A 578 -15.48 16.29 7.91
N ASN A 579 -15.69 16.35 6.60
CA ASN A 579 -14.65 16.58 5.62
C ASN A 579 -15.05 17.75 4.73
N VAL A 580 -14.13 18.68 4.55
CA VAL A 580 -14.31 19.83 3.65
C VAL A 580 -13.10 19.86 2.73
N SER A 581 -13.32 19.90 1.44
CA SER A 581 -12.24 20.09 0.48
C SER A 581 -12.59 21.17 -0.54
N LYS A 582 -11.57 21.85 -1.06
CA LYS A 582 -11.69 22.87 -2.10
C LYS A 582 -10.66 22.61 -3.17
N ASN A 583 -11.13 22.41 -4.38
CA ASN A 583 -10.25 22.39 -5.55
C ASN A 583 -9.87 23.84 -5.90
N LEU A 584 -8.57 24.13 -5.78
CA LEU A 584 -7.96 25.42 -6.08
C LEU A 584 -7.57 25.50 -7.56
N LYS A 585 -7.07 26.65 -7.99
CA LYS A 585 -6.49 26.82 -9.31
C LYS A 585 -5.23 25.94 -9.47
N ALA A 586 -4.86 25.63 -10.71
CA ALA A 586 -3.68 24.82 -11.04
C ALA A 586 -3.65 23.39 -10.45
N GLY A 587 -4.81 22.74 -10.26
CA GLY A 587 -4.87 21.35 -9.83
C GLY A 587 -4.48 21.12 -8.37
N SER A 588 -4.48 22.17 -7.53
CA SER A 588 -4.25 22.04 -6.10
C SER A 588 -5.55 21.78 -5.34
N THR A 589 -5.48 21.01 -4.26
CA THR A 589 -6.62 20.72 -3.38
C THR A 589 -6.26 21.05 -1.93
N LEU A 590 -7.07 21.88 -1.28
CA LEU A 590 -7.02 22.11 0.16
C LEU A 590 -8.11 21.29 0.83
N LYS A 591 -7.75 20.56 1.89
CA LYS A 591 -8.65 19.71 2.65
C LYS A 591 -8.54 19.97 4.14
N ALA A 592 -9.67 20.08 4.81
CA ALA A 592 -9.79 20.07 6.27
C ALA A 592 -10.72 18.93 6.69
N ALA A 593 -10.34 18.21 7.74
CA ALA A 593 -11.08 17.04 8.18
C ALA A 593 -11.08 16.92 9.70
N TYR A 594 -12.22 16.50 10.23
CA TYR A 594 -12.41 16.07 11.61
C TYR A 594 -13.12 14.73 11.64
N ASN A 595 -12.66 13.81 12.49
CA ASN A 595 -13.40 12.60 12.79
C ASN A 595 -13.09 12.10 14.20
N ARG A 596 -14.09 11.53 14.85
CA ARG A 596 -13.92 10.73 16.06
C ARG A 596 -13.79 9.27 15.70
N ARG A 597 -12.98 8.52 16.47
CA ARG A 597 -12.76 7.09 16.32
C ARG A 597 -12.81 6.38 17.66
N ILE A 598 -13.23 5.12 17.61
CA ILE A 598 -13.17 4.20 18.73
C ILE A 598 -12.17 3.09 18.42
N GLN A 599 -11.36 2.69 19.39
CA GLN A 599 -10.61 1.45 19.34
C GLN A 599 -11.00 0.56 20.49
N ARG A 600 -11.43 -0.64 20.14
CA ARG A 600 -11.74 -1.69 21.10
C ARG A 600 -10.48 -2.43 21.49
N PRO A 601 -10.36 -2.94 22.72
CA PRO A 601 -9.28 -3.84 23.11
C PRO A 601 -9.24 -5.05 22.18
N GLY A 602 -8.03 -5.40 21.74
CA GLY A 602 -7.79 -6.63 20.97
C GLY A 602 -7.80 -7.87 21.86
N LEU A 603 -8.02 -9.05 21.27
CA LEU A 603 -8.10 -10.31 22.02
C LEU A 603 -6.85 -10.61 22.84
N GLN A 604 -5.66 -10.33 22.29
CA GLN A 604 -4.40 -10.51 23.02
C GLN A 604 -4.28 -9.57 24.21
N GLN A 605 -4.85 -8.36 24.10
CA GLN A 605 -4.87 -7.40 25.20
C GLN A 605 -5.85 -7.81 26.31
N LEU A 606 -6.86 -8.59 25.98
CA LEU A 606 -7.88 -9.07 26.94
C LEU A 606 -7.53 -10.44 27.52
N ASN A 607 -6.67 -11.23 26.89
CA ASN A 607 -6.38 -12.60 27.32
C ASN A 607 -5.52 -12.62 28.59
N PRO A 608 -6.05 -13.05 29.75
CA PRO A 608 -5.32 -13.06 31.02
C PRO A 608 -4.27 -14.17 31.13
N ASN A 609 -4.14 -15.04 30.11
CA ASN A 609 -3.14 -16.11 30.12
C ASN A 609 -1.71 -15.54 30.04
N PRO A 610 -0.83 -15.85 31.01
CA PRO A 610 0.55 -15.43 30.98
C PRO A 610 1.34 -16.10 29.86
N ASN A 611 2.04 -15.32 29.03
CA ASN A 611 3.04 -15.83 28.12
C ASN A 611 4.43 -15.58 28.70
N ALA A 612 5.02 -16.63 29.25
CA ALA A 612 6.33 -16.61 29.90
C ALA A 612 7.42 -17.34 29.07
N ALA A 613 7.33 -17.34 27.75
CA ALA A 613 8.40 -17.84 26.88
C ALA A 613 9.75 -17.17 27.19
N ASN A 614 9.70 -15.89 27.56
CA ASN A 614 10.80 -15.22 28.26
C ASN A 614 10.32 -14.79 29.67
N PRO A 615 10.80 -15.42 30.75
CA PRO A 615 10.38 -15.09 32.10
C PRO A 615 10.82 -13.70 32.56
N GLN A 616 11.78 -13.08 31.90
CA GLN A 616 12.18 -11.69 32.18
C GLN A 616 11.17 -10.69 31.59
N MET A 617 10.27 -11.14 30.70
CA MET A 617 9.29 -10.30 30.01
C MET A 617 7.98 -11.08 29.82
N ILE A 618 7.27 -11.35 30.89
CA ILE A 618 5.99 -12.07 30.89
C ILE A 618 4.91 -11.14 30.33
N MET A 619 4.16 -11.58 29.34
CA MET A 619 3.04 -10.83 28.79
C MET A 619 1.71 -11.38 29.32
N VAL A 620 0.86 -10.52 29.87
CA VAL A 620 -0.47 -10.85 30.39
C VAL A 620 -1.46 -9.81 29.88
N GLY A 621 -2.56 -10.23 29.29
CA GLY A 621 -3.66 -9.34 28.91
C GLY A 621 -4.47 -8.88 30.12
N ASN A 622 -5.28 -7.84 29.89
CA ASN A 622 -6.18 -7.27 30.91
C ASN A 622 -7.62 -7.31 30.42
N PRO A 623 -8.47 -8.20 30.95
CA PRO A 623 -9.85 -8.35 30.48
C PRO A 623 -10.76 -7.17 30.84
N THR A 624 -10.33 -6.25 31.72
CA THR A 624 -11.12 -5.10 32.16
C THR A 624 -10.93 -3.86 31.30
N LEU A 625 -10.18 -3.96 30.20
CA LEU A 625 -9.95 -2.84 29.29
C LEU A 625 -11.23 -2.32 28.69
N SER A 626 -11.38 -1.01 28.68
CA SER A 626 -12.42 -0.28 27.97
C SER A 626 -11.89 0.31 26.66
N PRO A 627 -12.77 0.65 25.69
CA PRO A 627 -12.33 1.23 24.44
C PRO A 627 -11.73 2.63 24.62
N GLU A 628 -10.78 2.97 23.76
CA GLU A 628 -10.26 4.34 23.65
C GLU A 628 -11.00 5.14 22.61
N LEU A 629 -11.11 6.44 22.81
CA LEU A 629 -11.71 7.39 21.88
C LEU A 629 -10.66 8.41 21.42
N THR A 630 -10.57 8.60 20.11
CA THR A 630 -9.64 9.54 19.49
C THR A 630 -10.34 10.54 18.60
N ASP A 631 -10.12 11.82 18.85
CA ASP A 631 -10.50 12.93 17.99
C ASP A 631 -9.31 13.29 17.08
N ASN A 632 -9.51 13.21 15.77
CA ASN A 632 -8.50 13.50 14.75
C ASN A 632 -8.86 14.77 13.99
N PHE A 633 -7.89 15.67 13.85
CA PHE A 633 -7.96 16.90 13.06
C PHE A 633 -6.87 16.87 11.99
N GLU A 634 -7.18 17.27 10.78
CA GLU A 634 -6.23 17.32 9.68
C GLU A 634 -6.47 18.52 8.79
N LEU A 635 -5.39 19.19 8.39
CA LEU A 635 -5.36 20.19 7.33
C LEU A 635 -4.31 19.78 6.32
N SER A 636 -4.68 19.55 5.07
CA SER A 636 -3.75 19.12 4.02
C SER A 636 -3.90 19.94 2.75
N LEU A 637 -2.75 20.17 2.11
CA LEU A 637 -2.62 20.83 0.82
C LEU A 637 -1.89 19.87 -0.13
N SER A 638 -2.55 19.49 -1.20
CA SER A 638 -1.95 18.78 -2.31
C SER A 638 -1.85 19.66 -3.54
N SER A 639 -0.77 19.54 -4.26
CA SER A 639 -0.52 20.34 -5.46
C SER A 639 0.37 19.60 -6.45
N THR A 640 0.10 19.77 -7.74
CA THR A 640 1.00 19.31 -8.78
C THR A 640 1.71 20.52 -9.38
N ILE A 641 3.02 20.62 -9.15
CA ILE A 641 3.87 21.70 -9.64
C ILE A 641 4.76 21.13 -10.75
N LYS A 642 4.46 21.48 -11.99
CA LYS A 642 5.10 20.90 -13.18
C LYS A 642 4.97 19.36 -13.19
N LYS A 643 6.06 18.63 -12.97
CA LYS A 643 6.13 17.16 -12.95
C LYS A 643 6.14 16.57 -11.53
N THR A 644 6.02 17.41 -10.51
CA THR A 644 6.14 17.03 -9.11
C THR A 644 4.78 17.15 -8.42
N TYR A 645 4.27 16.05 -7.91
CA TYR A 645 3.17 16.05 -6.95
C TYR A 645 3.73 16.28 -5.55
N LEU A 646 3.16 17.22 -4.82
CA LEU A 646 3.50 17.56 -3.45
C LEU A 646 2.24 17.50 -2.59
N ASN A 647 2.33 16.81 -1.46
CA ASN A 647 1.31 16.82 -0.43
C ASN A 647 1.93 17.20 0.90
N THR A 648 1.38 18.21 1.54
CA THR A 648 1.78 18.65 2.88
C THR A 648 0.55 18.60 3.78
N SER A 649 0.66 18.02 4.97
CA SER A 649 -0.42 18.03 5.93
C SER A 649 0.05 18.29 7.35
N LEU A 650 -0.78 19.00 8.09
CA LEU A 650 -0.71 19.19 9.53
C LEU A 650 -1.80 18.35 10.18
N PHE A 651 -1.50 17.70 11.28
CA PHE A 651 -2.49 16.89 11.99
C PHE A 651 -2.36 17.01 13.50
N GLY A 652 -3.50 16.89 14.15
CA GLY A 652 -3.61 16.78 15.62
C GLY A 652 -4.46 15.57 15.98
N ARG A 653 -4.05 14.84 17.01
CA ARG A 653 -4.76 13.67 17.51
C ARG A 653 -4.83 13.71 19.01
N LEU A 654 -6.04 13.61 19.55
CA LEU A 654 -6.33 13.63 20.95
C LEU A 654 -7.00 12.30 21.33
N THR A 655 -6.28 11.42 22.02
CA THR A 655 -6.80 10.14 22.50
C THR A 655 -7.04 10.21 23.98
N ASN A 656 -8.27 9.91 24.37
CA ASN A 656 -8.65 9.74 25.77
C ASN A 656 -8.79 8.25 26.06
N ASN A 657 -8.45 7.86 27.29
CA ASN A 657 -8.53 6.49 27.76
C ASN A 657 -7.66 5.52 26.89
N ALA A 658 -6.47 5.99 26.48
CA ALA A 658 -5.58 5.24 25.57
C ALA A 658 -5.17 3.90 26.18
N ILE A 659 -5.29 2.83 25.40
CA ILE A 659 -4.82 1.49 25.78
C ILE A 659 -3.32 1.43 25.57
N THR A 660 -2.56 1.42 26.65
CA THR A 660 -1.10 1.43 26.61
C THR A 660 -0.53 0.23 27.31
N GLN A 661 0.54 -0.29 26.73
CA GLN A 661 1.35 -1.31 27.36
C GLN A 661 2.14 -0.71 28.51
N ILE A 662 2.04 -1.32 29.67
CA ILE A 662 2.83 -0.98 30.85
C ILE A 662 3.64 -2.18 31.32
N ARG A 663 4.78 -1.90 31.95
CA ARG A 663 5.67 -2.89 32.52
C ARG A 663 5.83 -2.61 33.99
N ILE A 664 5.60 -3.65 34.78
CA ILE A 664 5.74 -3.62 36.26
C ILE A 664 6.54 -4.83 36.71
N PRO A 665 7.33 -4.73 37.78
CA PRO A 665 7.97 -5.89 38.37
C PRO A 665 6.96 -6.95 38.78
N SER A 666 7.33 -8.21 38.65
CA SER A 666 6.50 -9.32 39.12
C SER A 666 6.62 -9.50 40.62
N ASP A 667 5.49 -9.58 41.29
CA ASP A 667 5.46 -9.88 42.73
C ASP A 667 5.77 -11.35 43.04
N THR A 668 5.64 -12.25 42.06
CA THR A 668 5.82 -13.70 42.25
C THR A 668 7.17 -14.22 41.76
N LEU A 669 7.80 -13.54 40.80
CA LEU A 669 9.06 -13.94 40.18
C LEU A 669 10.04 -12.77 40.23
N ALA A 670 10.91 -12.79 41.27
CA ALA A 670 11.91 -11.72 41.47
C ALA A 670 12.76 -11.54 40.19
N GLY A 671 12.91 -10.29 39.75
CA GLY A 671 13.65 -9.94 38.53
C GLY A 671 12.89 -10.12 37.23
N SER A 672 11.67 -10.62 37.26
CA SER A 672 10.79 -10.71 36.11
C SER A 672 9.91 -9.48 35.95
N ILE A 673 9.54 -9.15 34.73
CA ILE A 673 8.67 -8.02 34.39
C ILE A 673 7.37 -8.55 33.79
N ILE A 674 6.26 -8.14 34.37
CA ILE A 674 4.94 -8.31 33.78
C ILE A 674 4.68 -7.15 32.84
N THR A 675 4.46 -7.48 31.60
CA THR A 675 4.00 -6.56 30.56
C THR A 675 2.48 -6.75 30.40
N THR A 676 1.71 -5.75 30.75
CA THR A 676 0.24 -5.77 30.64
C THR A 676 -0.28 -4.52 29.94
N PHE A 677 -1.59 -4.44 29.76
CA PHE A 677 -2.27 -3.30 29.13
C PHE A 677 -3.18 -2.59 30.13
N GLN A 678 -3.17 -1.28 30.06
CA GLN A 678 -4.07 -0.45 30.86
C GLN A 678 -4.62 0.70 30.02
N ASN A 679 -5.82 1.15 30.37
CA ASN A 679 -6.33 2.42 29.90
C ASN A 679 -5.62 3.54 30.65
N ILE A 680 -4.73 4.23 29.97
CA ILE A 680 -4.02 5.40 30.52
C ILE A 680 -4.85 6.67 30.32
N GLY A 681 -4.46 7.75 30.97
CA GLY A 681 -5.22 9.00 30.94
C GLY A 681 -5.37 9.60 29.55
N ILE A 682 -4.29 10.13 28.99
CA ILE A 682 -4.31 10.86 27.71
C ILE A 682 -3.07 10.59 26.86
N GLN A 683 -3.29 10.60 25.54
CA GLN A 683 -2.23 10.69 24.56
C GLN A 683 -2.55 11.80 23.57
N ARG A 684 -1.62 12.72 23.34
CA ARG A 684 -1.74 13.82 22.38
C ARG A 684 -0.59 13.76 21.39
N THR A 685 -0.92 13.86 20.11
CA THR A 685 0.07 13.81 19.03
C THR A 685 -0.20 14.96 18.06
N TYR A 686 0.81 15.78 17.80
CA TYR A 686 0.76 16.88 16.83
C TYR A 686 1.90 16.72 15.85
N GLY A 687 1.63 16.83 14.57
CA GLY A 687 2.65 16.58 13.58
C GLY A 687 2.40 17.20 12.23
N ALA A 688 3.42 17.06 11.40
CA ALA A 688 3.38 17.42 10.00
C ALA A 688 3.97 16.30 9.16
N ASN A 689 3.47 16.17 7.93
CA ASN A 689 4.12 15.33 6.93
C ASN A 689 4.22 16.07 5.60
N VAL A 690 5.29 15.78 4.88
CA VAL A 690 5.51 16.25 3.51
C VAL A 690 5.82 15.04 2.66
N PHE A 691 5.09 14.89 1.58
CA PHE A 691 5.30 13.84 0.60
C PHE A 691 5.46 14.44 -0.79
N PHE A 692 6.39 13.90 -1.58
CA PHE A 692 6.57 14.28 -2.97
C PHE A 692 6.71 13.06 -3.89
N ASN A 693 6.27 13.24 -5.13
CA ASN A 693 6.51 12.30 -6.22
C ASN A 693 6.85 13.12 -7.49
N THR A 694 8.00 12.84 -8.07
CA THR A 694 8.48 13.56 -9.25
C THR A 694 8.99 12.60 -10.31
N ASN A 695 8.65 12.89 -11.57
CA ASN A 695 9.23 12.23 -12.73
C ASN A 695 10.33 13.15 -13.30
N ILE A 696 11.60 12.86 -12.95
CA ILE A 696 12.75 13.62 -13.46
C ILE A 696 12.81 13.51 -14.98
N THR A 697 12.69 12.27 -15.48
CA THR A 697 12.53 11.95 -16.89
C THR A 697 11.37 10.95 -17.06
N PRO A 698 10.90 10.66 -18.29
CA PRO A 698 9.92 9.59 -18.51
C PRO A 698 10.38 8.22 -18.04
N LYS A 699 11.70 8.03 -17.90
CA LYS A 699 12.31 6.75 -17.47
C LYS A 699 12.77 6.78 -16.00
N TRP A 700 12.78 7.92 -15.34
CA TRP A 700 13.29 8.07 -13.97
C TRP A 700 12.32 8.80 -13.05
N SER A 701 11.82 8.10 -12.06
CA SER A 701 10.93 8.65 -11.02
C SER A 701 11.57 8.58 -9.65
N ILE A 702 11.32 9.60 -8.84
CA ILE A 702 11.69 9.64 -7.42
C ILE A 702 10.44 10.00 -6.62
N ASN A 703 10.18 9.26 -5.57
CA ASN A 703 9.18 9.61 -4.58
C ASN A 703 9.77 9.50 -3.18
N GLY A 704 9.27 10.32 -2.28
CA GLY A 704 9.74 10.34 -0.92
C GLY A 704 8.82 11.10 0.00
N GLY A 705 9.07 10.98 1.29
CA GLY A 705 8.32 11.70 2.30
C GLY A 705 9.09 11.77 3.61
N LEU A 706 8.81 12.85 4.33
CA LEU A 706 9.25 13.08 5.69
C LEU A 706 8.01 13.25 6.56
N ASP A 707 7.99 12.63 7.70
CA ASP A 707 6.99 12.79 8.74
C ASP A 707 7.68 13.12 10.07
N GLY A 708 7.11 14.06 10.78
CA GLY A 708 7.57 14.44 12.09
C GLY A 708 6.40 14.74 13.00
N TYR A 709 6.45 14.26 14.23
CA TYR A 709 5.42 14.53 15.22
C TYR A 709 6.01 14.62 16.63
N TYR A 710 5.39 15.48 17.42
CA TYR A 710 5.53 15.52 18.85
C TYR A 710 4.42 14.68 19.47
N GLN A 711 4.78 13.83 20.43
CA GLN A 711 3.83 13.01 21.18
C GLN A 711 4.01 13.25 22.67
N TYR A 712 2.90 13.48 23.35
CA TYR A 712 2.79 13.56 24.80
C TYR A 712 1.87 12.46 25.30
N MET A 713 2.30 11.76 26.36
CA MET A 713 1.52 10.71 27.01
C MET A 713 1.54 10.93 28.50
N GLN A 714 0.41 10.65 29.16
CA GLN A 714 0.27 10.67 30.61
C GLN A 714 -0.56 9.47 31.05
N GLY A 715 -0.10 8.76 32.06
CA GLY A 715 -0.75 7.56 32.56
C GLY A 715 -0.27 7.16 33.94
N LEU A 716 -0.72 6.02 34.40
CA LEU A 716 -0.38 5.48 35.71
C LEU A 716 0.71 4.40 35.60
N THR A 717 1.56 4.32 36.58
CA THR A 717 2.51 3.22 36.80
C THR A 717 2.63 2.98 38.32
N GLN A 718 3.39 1.96 38.70
CA GLN A 718 3.66 1.66 40.08
C GLN A 718 4.86 2.47 40.58
N GLY A 719 4.71 3.12 41.76
CA GLY A 719 5.78 3.79 42.49
C GLY A 719 6.60 2.83 43.34
N ALA A 720 7.67 3.34 43.94
CA ALA A 720 8.54 2.56 44.83
C ALA A 720 7.85 2.08 46.11
N ASP A 721 6.78 2.74 46.50
CA ASP A 721 5.93 2.38 47.66
C ASP A 721 4.79 1.43 47.30
N GLY A 722 4.77 0.90 46.05
CA GLY A 722 3.71 0.03 45.55
C GLY A 722 2.42 0.76 45.13
N LYS A 723 2.33 2.09 45.39
CA LYS A 723 1.16 2.87 45.00
C LYS A 723 1.22 3.30 43.56
N SER A 724 0.05 3.51 42.97
CA SER A 724 -0.07 4.07 41.61
C SER A 724 0.36 5.53 41.59
N ILE A 725 1.29 5.86 40.73
CA ILE A 725 1.75 7.23 40.49
C ILE A 725 1.49 7.62 39.04
N THR A 726 1.24 8.92 38.86
CA THR A 726 1.11 9.48 37.50
C THR A 726 2.48 9.75 36.90
N ILE A 727 2.74 9.21 35.73
CA ILE A 727 3.92 9.54 34.95
C ILE A 727 3.51 10.17 33.63
N SER A 728 4.39 10.97 33.06
CA SER A 728 4.24 11.51 31.72
C SER A 728 5.54 11.38 30.94
N ASN A 729 5.43 11.20 29.67
CA ASN A 729 6.57 11.21 28.77
C ASN A 729 6.20 11.92 27.48
N SER A 730 7.19 12.56 26.86
CA SER A 730 7.00 13.23 25.58
C SER A 730 8.27 13.17 24.74
N GLY A 731 8.13 13.36 23.47
CA GLY A 731 9.26 13.42 22.57
C GLY A 731 8.84 13.65 21.14
N VAL A 732 9.84 13.90 20.32
CA VAL A 732 9.71 14.07 18.87
C VAL A 732 10.18 12.80 18.17
N SER A 733 9.38 12.32 17.24
CA SER A 733 9.76 11.26 16.32
C SER A 733 9.79 11.81 14.90
N ILE A 734 10.86 11.52 14.17
CA ILE A 734 11.03 11.91 12.77
C ILE A 734 11.28 10.64 11.97
N GLY A 735 10.53 10.48 10.89
CA GLY A 735 10.69 9.38 9.95
C GLY A 735 10.80 9.88 8.53
N GLY A 736 11.32 9.03 7.66
CA GLY A 736 11.41 9.36 6.25
C GLY A 736 11.67 8.16 5.38
N ARG A 737 11.35 8.34 4.12
CA ARG A 737 11.59 7.33 3.10
C ARG A 737 11.90 7.99 1.77
N LEU A 738 12.64 7.25 0.97
CA LEU A 738 12.98 7.63 -0.39
C LEU A 738 12.92 6.38 -1.29
N MET A 739 12.30 6.52 -2.44
CA MET A 739 12.31 5.50 -3.48
C MET A 739 12.68 6.15 -4.81
N SER A 740 13.63 5.55 -5.51
CA SER A 740 14.04 5.93 -6.85
C SER A 740 13.91 4.73 -7.79
N GLN A 741 13.25 4.92 -8.92
CA GLN A 741 13.04 3.89 -9.93
C GLN A 741 13.51 4.41 -11.28
N LEU A 742 14.43 3.66 -11.91
CA LEU A 742 15.01 3.96 -13.20
C LEU A 742 14.68 2.84 -14.20
N GLN A 743 14.06 3.19 -15.30
CA GLN A 743 13.86 2.29 -16.43
C GLN A 743 15.00 2.50 -17.43
N LEU A 744 15.71 1.44 -17.73
CA LEU A 744 16.82 1.41 -18.69
C LEU A 744 16.34 0.82 -20.01
N ASP A 745 17.18 0.98 -21.04
CA ASP A 745 16.88 0.39 -22.35
C ASP A 745 16.92 -1.15 -22.33
N LYS A 746 16.39 -1.76 -23.36
CA LYS A 746 16.33 -3.21 -23.56
C LYS A 746 15.63 -3.98 -22.43
N GLY A 747 14.67 -3.33 -21.71
CA GLY A 747 13.87 -3.95 -20.66
C GLY A 747 14.59 -4.14 -19.30
N TRP A 748 15.68 -3.43 -19.05
CA TRP A 748 16.28 -3.35 -17.74
C TRP A 748 15.58 -2.30 -16.87
N SER A 749 15.54 -2.51 -15.57
CA SER A 749 15.06 -1.53 -14.60
C SER A 749 15.85 -1.68 -13.30
N ALA A 750 16.10 -0.55 -12.64
CA ALA A 750 16.75 -0.51 -11.34
C ALA A 750 15.90 0.28 -10.35
N GLN A 751 15.98 -0.08 -9.09
CA GLN A 751 15.24 0.57 -8.02
C GLN A 751 16.06 0.61 -6.75
N VAL A 752 16.00 1.75 -6.07
CA VAL A 752 16.57 1.97 -4.74
C VAL A 752 15.43 2.34 -3.81
N PHE A 753 15.42 1.76 -2.62
CA PHE A 753 14.51 2.11 -1.55
C PHE A 753 15.30 2.34 -0.26
N SER A 754 14.91 3.36 0.49
CA SER A 754 15.46 3.69 1.80
C SER A 754 14.32 4.14 2.73
N PHE A 755 14.38 3.71 3.96
CA PHE A 755 13.47 4.07 5.03
C PHE A 755 14.25 4.26 6.33
N PHE A 756 13.93 5.32 7.07
CA PHE A 756 14.44 5.51 8.42
C PHE A 756 13.32 5.95 9.36
N ARG A 757 13.46 5.59 10.62
CA ARG A 757 12.62 6.05 11.70
C ARG A 757 13.49 6.45 12.89
N GLY A 758 13.24 7.64 13.39
CA GLY A 758 13.85 8.14 14.62
C GLY A 758 13.27 7.49 15.88
N PRO A 759 13.77 7.88 17.04
CA PRO A 759 13.27 7.37 18.31
C PRO A 759 11.77 7.67 18.46
N ASN A 760 11.03 6.75 19.09
CA ASN A 760 9.61 6.90 19.38
C ASN A 760 9.36 6.89 20.88
N PRO A 761 8.81 7.96 21.46
CA PRO A 761 8.49 7.98 22.89
C PRO A 761 7.42 6.94 23.23
N GLN A 762 7.59 6.29 24.37
CA GLN A 762 6.63 5.38 25.00
C GLN A 762 6.33 5.94 26.40
N LEU A 763 5.22 5.55 27.02
CA LEU A 763 4.88 6.08 28.38
C LEU A 763 6.04 5.89 29.36
N GLN A 764 6.67 4.73 29.38
CA GLN A 764 7.73 4.36 30.30
C GLN A 764 9.14 4.44 29.69
N GLY A 765 9.34 5.11 28.53
CA GLY A 765 10.68 5.19 27.93
C GLY A 765 10.69 5.55 26.46
N THR A 766 11.61 4.95 25.70
CA THR A 766 11.81 5.28 24.29
C THR A 766 12.19 4.04 23.49
N MET A 767 11.50 3.83 22.39
CA MET A 767 11.91 2.86 21.37
C MET A 767 12.93 3.52 20.43
N GLY A 768 14.02 2.85 20.15
CA GLY A 768 15.13 3.38 19.36
C GLY A 768 14.84 3.52 17.87
N SER A 769 15.75 4.19 17.20
CA SER A 769 15.72 4.39 15.75
C SER A 769 16.17 3.16 14.99
N PHE A 770 15.68 3.01 13.77
CA PHE A 770 16.16 2.00 12.81
C PHE A 770 16.07 2.50 11.38
N TYR A 771 16.83 1.85 10.49
CA TYR A 771 16.82 2.14 9.06
C TYR A 771 16.84 0.85 8.25
N MET A 772 16.29 0.90 7.04
CA MET A 772 16.30 -0.21 6.08
C MET A 772 16.47 0.35 4.68
N TYR A 773 17.13 -0.43 3.81
CA TYR A 773 17.32 -0.05 2.41
C TYR A 773 17.40 -1.30 1.54
N SER A 774 17.09 -1.11 0.26
CA SER A 774 17.21 -2.17 -0.75
C SER A 774 17.59 -1.59 -2.11
N LEU A 775 18.32 -2.40 -2.87
CA LEU A 775 18.64 -2.19 -4.27
C LEU A 775 18.09 -3.37 -5.07
N GLY A 776 17.33 -3.10 -6.12
CA GLY A 776 16.80 -4.12 -7.01
C GLY A 776 17.13 -3.82 -8.46
N VAL A 777 17.52 -4.85 -9.21
CA VAL A 777 17.69 -4.80 -10.67
C VAL A 777 16.84 -5.89 -11.29
N ARG A 778 16.13 -5.58 -12.36
CA ARG A 778 15.23 -6.49 -13.05
C ARG A 778 15.41 -6.39 -14.56
N LYS A 779 15.34 -7.56 -15.21
CA LYS A 779 15.36 -7.72 -16.66
C LYS A 779 14.06 -8.35 -17.13
N ASP A 780 13.33 -7.68 -17.99
CA ASP A 780 12.17 -8.26 -18.66
C ASP A 780 12.62 -9.23 -19.75
N LEU A 781 11.95 -10.38 -19.87
CA LEU A 781 12.21 -11.37 -20.90
C LEU A 781 11.78 -10.83 -22.28
N ALA A 782 12.41 -11.33 -23.36
CA ALA A 782 12.14 -10.90 -24.74
C ALA A 782 10.64 -11.03 -25.12
N SER A 783 9.95 -12.02 -24.58
CA SER A 783 8.51 -12.22 -24.76
C SER A 783 7.63 -11.20 -24.06
N LYS A 784 8.19 -10.36 -23.17
CA LYS A 784 7.46 -9.48 -22.23
C LYS A 784 6.44 -10.22 -21.33
N ARG A 785 6.51 -11.55 -21.28
CA ARG A 785 5.62 -12.39 -20.46
C ARG A 785 6.20 -12.69 -19.08
N GLY A 786 7.46 -12.39 -18.87
CA GLY A 786 8.11 -12.64 -17.60
C GLY A 786 9.31 -11.73 -17.38
N SER A 787 9.92 -11.86 -16.22
CA SER A 787 11.12 -11.13 -15.84
C SER A 787 11.95 -11.92 -14.84
N ILE A 788 13.25 -11.63 -14.84
CA ILE A 788 14.20 -12.11 -13.84
C ILE A 788 14.73 -10.88 -13.11
N GLY A 789 14.82 -10.95 -11.78
CA GLY A 789 15.32 -9.86 -10.96
C GLY A 789 16.28 -10.34 -9.89
N LEU A 790 17.21 -9.46 -9.53
CA LEU A 790 18.09 -9.60 -8.38
C LEU A 790 17.84 -8.42 -7.43
N ALA A 791 17.67 -8.71 -6.15
CA ALA A 791 17.50 -7.69 -5.12
C ALA A 791 18.45 -7.95 -3.96
N ALA A 792 19.03 -6.88 -3.42
CA ALA A 792 19.83 -6.89 -2.21
C ALA A 792 19.19 -5.97 -1.17
N GLU A 793 19.00 -6.47 0.04
CA GLU A 793 18.34 -5.78 1.14
C GLU A 793 19.32 -5.70 2.33
N ASN A 794 19.45 -4.51 2.94
CA ASN A 794 20.31 -4.27 4.11
C ASN A 794 21.72 -4.88 4.00
N PHE A 795 22.31 -4.77 2.82
CA PHE A 795 23.58 -5.45 2.47
C PHE A 795 24.83 -4.73 2.99
N ILE A 796 24.69 -3.47 3.45
CA ILE A 796 25.76 -2.72 4.10
C ILE A 796 25.60 -2.90 5.61
N GLY A 797 26.46 -3.72 6.22
CA GLY A 797 26.37 -4.09 7.63
C GLY A 797 25.66 -5.43 7.84
N ASN A 798 25.70 -5.94 9.05
CA ASN A 798 25.21 -7.30 9.36
C ASN A 798 23.72 -7.35 9.73
N GLY A 799 22.95 -6.28 9.48
CA GLY A 799 21.54 -6.27 9.81
C GLY A 799 21.09 -4.97 10.48
N VAL A 800 19.96 -5.03 11.17
CA VAL A 800 19.31 -3.89 11.83
C VAL A 800 19.37 -4.06 13.33
N THR A 801 19.90 -3.05 14.03
CA THR A 801 19.92 -2.99 15.49
C THR A 801 18.85 -2.04 15.98
N MET A 802 18.05 -2.49 16.94
CA MET A 802 17.02 -1.69 17.60
C MET A 802 17.27 -1.70 19.11
N ARG A 803 17.31 -0.51 19.71
CA ARG A 803 17.50 -0.34 21.14
C ARG A 803 16.24 0.25 21.75
N THR A 804 15.73 -0.37 22.81
CA THR A 804 14.61 0.13 23.61
C THR A 804 15.11 0.44 25.02
N ASN A 805 14.81 1.63 25.48
CA ASN A 805 15.14 2.06 26.83
C ASN A 805 13.83 2.30 27.59
N LEU A 806 13.74 1.75 28.77
CA LEU A 806 12.65 2.00 29.72
C LEU A 806 13.24 2.58 30.98
N SER A 807 12.49 3.48 31.61
CA SER A 807 12.87 4.08 32.88
C SER A 807 11.63 4.48 33.64
N THR A 808 11.47 3.91 34.82
CA THR A 808 10.44 4.25 35.82
C THR A 808 11.12 4.30 37.18
N PRO A 809 10.46 4.77 38.23
CA PRO A 809 11.05 4.78 39.58
C PRO A 809 11.50 3.41 40.10
N ILE A 810 10.92 2.32 39.60
CA ILE A 810 11.17 0.96 40.07
C ILE A 810 11.76 0.02 39.03
N LEU A 811 11.92 0.50 37.80
CA LEU A 811 12.38 -0.31 36.67
C LEU A 811 13.25 0.53 35.76
N SER A 812 14.46 0.10 35.50
CA SER A 812 15.30 0.55 34.38
C SER A 812 15.63 -0.64 33.50
N GLN A 813 15.41 -0.52 32.18
CA GLN A 813 15.66 -1.60 31.23
C GLN A 813 16.24 -1.06 29.95
N VAL A 814 17.31 -1.67 29.49
CA VAL A 814 17.88 -1.48 28.16
C VAL A 814 17.82 -2.80 27.40
N ASN A 815 17.08 -2.83 26.31
CA ASN A 815 16.97 -4.00 25.45
C ASN A 815 17.53 -3.65 24.07
N VAL A 816 18.51 -4.42 23.60
CA VAL A 816 19.11 -4.26 22.27
C VAL A 816 18.87 -5.53 21.48
N ASN A 817 18.10 -5.42 20.40
CA ASN A 817 17.84 -6.49 19.48
C ASN A 817 18.59 -6.23 18.16
N HIS A 818 19.36 -7.21 17.72
CA HIS A 818 20.05 -7.21 16.45
C HIS A 818 19.45 -8.29 15.54
N LEU A 819 18.82 -7.87 14.44
CA LEU A 819 18.22 -8.75 13.45
C LEU A 819 19.17 -8.87 12.24
N TYR A 820 19.65 -10.09 11.98
CA TYR A 820 20.50 -10.40 10.82
C TYR A 820 19.64 -10.56 9.56
N ASN A 821 19.24 -9.44 8.95
CA ASN A 821 18.32 -9.42 7.83
C ASN A 821 18.95 -9.00 6.49
N SER A 822 20.28 -9.05 6.38
CA SER A 822 20.95 -8.90 5.08
C SER A 822 20.52 -10.02 4.14
N ASN A 823 20.00 -9.66 2.97
CA ASN A 823 19.40 -10.62 2.06
C ASN A 823 19.75 -10.32 0.60
N VAL A 824 20.08 -11.36 -0.15
CA VAL A 824 20.16 -11.31 -1.61
C VAL A 824 19.14 -12.29 -2.14
N LYS A 825 18.31 -11.85 -3.09
CA LYS A 825 17.16 -12.59 -3.59
C LYS A 825 17.12 -12.57 -5.11
N LEU A 826 17.00 -13.75 -5.72
CA LEU A 826 16.68 -13.93 -7.13
C LEU A 826 15.16 -14.07 -7.26
N THR A 827 14.56 -13.34 -8.18
CA THR A 827 13.12 -13.39 -8.46
C THR A 827 12.85 -13.74 -9.90
N PHE A 828 11.82 -14.53 -10.12
CA PHE A 828 11.32 -14.93 -11.44
C PHE A 828 9.82 -14.72 -11.48
N THR A 829 9.33 -14.04 -12.53
CA THR A 829 7.91 -13.88 -12.78
C THR A 829 7.58 -14.36 -14.18
N TYR A 830 6.48 -15.10 -14.34
CA TYR A 830 6.05 -15.56 -15.65
C TYR A 830 4.53 -15.60 -15.75
N ARG A 831 4.01 -15.13 -16.91
CA ARG A 831 2.59 -15.10 -17.21
C ARG A 831 2.25 -16.13 -18.28
N ILE A 832 1.36 -17.06 -17.94
CA ILE A 832 0.81 -18.08 -18.83
C ILE A 832 -0.57 -17.60 -19.28
N GLY A 833 -0.91 -17.84 -20.57
CA GLY A 833 -2.20 -17.48 -21.17
C GLY A 833 -2.18 -16.17 -21.95
N LYS A 834 -3.22 -15.96 -22.73
CA LYS A 834 -3.41 -14.75 -23.54
C LYS A 834 -4.49 -13.88 -22.88
N MET A 835 -4.22 -12.59 -22.80
CA MET A 835 -5.24 -11.60 -22.48
C MET A 835 -6.00 -11.24 -23.74
N THR A 836 -7.28 -11.45 -23.76
CA THR A 836 -8.19 -10.79 -24.70
C THR A 836 -8.95 -9.72 -23.91
N PHE A 837 -8.83 -8.49 -24.33
CA PHE A 837 -9.60 -7.38 -23.78
C PHE A 837 -10.92 -7.29 -24.53
N GLU A 838 -12.02 -7.60 -23.90
CA GLU A 838 -13.32 -7.05 -24.27
C GLU A 838 -13.64 -5.94 -23.28
N GLU A 839 -13.85 -4.77 -23.79
CA GLU A 839 -14.21 -3.57 -23.04
C GLU A 839 -15.67 -3.67 -22.59
N GLN A 840 -15.96 -4.54 -21.60
CA GLN A 840 -17.19 -4.41 -20.84
C GLN A 840 -16.91 -3.50 -19.64
N ARG A 841 -17.43 -2.30 -19.71
CA ARG A 841 -17.56 -1.40 -18.57
C ARG A 841 -18.28 -2.14 -17.45
N ARG A 842 -17.52 -2.77 -16.57
CA ARG A 842 -18.06 -3.22 -15.30
C ARG A 842 -18.34 -1.99 -14.45
N LYS A 843 -19.59 -1.78 -14.16
CA LYS A 843 -19.98 -0.86 -13.10
C LYS A 843 -19.32 -1.33 -11.82
N GLY A 844 -18.58 -0.43 -11.17
CA GLY A 844 -17.79 -0.72 -9.99
C GLY A 844 -18.62 -1.42 -8.92
N ARG A 845 -17.99 -2.39 -8.27
CA ARG A 845 -18.54 -3.04 -7.08
C ARG A 845 -18.68 -2.03 -5.96
N SER A 846 -19.69 -2.21 -5.17
CA SER A 846 -20.29 -1.34 -4.18
C SER A 846 -19.39 -0.69 -3.14
N VAL A 847 -18.15 -1.00 -3.09
CA VAL A 847 -17.33 -0.52 -1.98
C VAL A 847 -16.21 0.40 -2.43
N ASN A 848 -16.30 0.93 -3.63
CA ASN A 848 -15.57 2.14 -3.97
C ASN A 848 -16.49 3.32 -3.65
N ASN A 849 -16.28 3.90 -2.49
CA ASN A 849 -16.67 5.27 -2.24
C ASN A 849 -15.80 6.15 -3.13
N ASP A 850 -16.09 6.17 -4.41
CA ASP A 850 -15.80 7.31 -5.25
C ASP A 850 -16.76 8.39 -4.78
N ASP A 851 -16.40 9.00 -3.64
CA ASP A 851 -17.14 10.10 -3.09
C ASP A 851 -17.19 11.15 -4.16
N VAL A 852 -18.39 11.39 -4.62
CA VAL A 852 -18.64 12.41 -5.63
C VAL A 852 -18.16 12.06 -7.05
N LYS A 853 -18.65 11.02 -7.62
CA LYS A 853 -18.84 10.94 -9.08
C LYS A 853 -19.98 11.86 -9.52
N GLY A 854 -19.77 13.15 -9.47
CA GLY A 854 -20.86 14.04 -9.76
C GLY A 854 -20.50 15.50 -9.90
N GLY A 855 -19.27 15.78 -10.08
CA GLY A 855 -18.80 17.04 -10.57
C GLY A 855 -18.52 16.96 -12.06
N GLU A 856 -19.55 16.90 -12.93
CA GLU A 856 -19.38 17.39 -14.30
C GLU A 856 -19.08 18.89 -14.22
N GLY A 857 -17.82 19.19 -14.25
CA GLY A 857 -17.28 20.54 -14.17
C GLY A 857 -15.76 20.49 -14.12
N GLY A 858 -15.13 20.11 -15.22
CA GLY A 858 -13.74 20.41 -15.53
C GLY A 858 -12.69 19.96 -14.50
N GLY A 859 -12.11 18.83 -14.74
CA GLY A 859 -10.94 18.37 -14.03
C GLY A 859 -10.69 16.93 -14.38
N ASP A 860 -10.10 16.74 -15.53
CA ASP A 860 -9.52 15.53 -16.06
C ASP A 860 -8.82 14.71 -15.00
N GLY A 861 -9.43 13.63 -14.57
CA GLY A 861 -8.90 12.61 -13.66
C GLY A 861 -9.02 11.27 -14.32
N GLY A 862 -7.98 10.91 -15.10
CA GLY A 862 -7.72 9.69 -15.82
C GLY A 862 -8.60 8.49 -15.54
N GLN A 863 -9.56 8.25 -16.40
CA GLN A 863 -10.05 6.90 -16.61
C GLN A 863 -9.04 6.16 -17.50
N GLN A 864 -8.49 5.11 -16.95
CA GLN A 864 -7.79 4.10 -17.71
C GLN A 864 -8.66 3.58 -18.85
N GLN A 865 -8.25 3.84 -20.05
CA GLN A 865 -8.55 2.96 -21.17
C GLN A 865 -7.23 2.60 -21.84
N GLN A 866 -6.86 1.36 -21.68
CA GLN A 866 -5.82 0.75 -22.49
C GLN A 866 -6.34 0.61 -23.91
N ALA A 867 -5.80 1.39 -24.82
CA ALA A 867 -5.92 1.11 -26.24
C ALA A 867 -4.96 -0.02 -26.60
N ALA A 868 -5.48 -1.08 -27.13
CA ALA A 868 -4.70 -2.12 -27.76
C ALA A 868 -4.12 -1.62 -29.11
N PRO A 869 -2.89 -1.97 -29.46
CA PRO A 869 -2.38 -1.69 -30.79
C PRO A 869 -3.02 -2.64 -31.78
N ALA A 870 -3.55 -2.08 -32.84
CA ALA A 870 -3.99 -2.83 -34.01
C ALA A 870 -2.78 -3.52 -34.64
N GLY A 871 -2.72 -4.83 -34.52
CA GLY A 871 -1.82 -5.67 -35.28
C GLY A 871 -2.51 -6.20 -36.54
N GLY A 872 -1.97 -5.83 -37.66
CA GLY A 872 -2.44 -6.19 -38.97
C GLY A 872 -2.36 -7.69 -39.25
N GLY A 873 -3.19 -8.08 -40.20
CA GLY A 873 -3.50 -9.42 -40.56
C GLY A 873 -2.40 -10.29 -41.18
N GLY A 874 -2.75 -11.54 -41.31
CA GLY A 874 -2.03 -12.57 -41.99
C GLY A 874 -2.64 -13.93 -41.71
N ARG A 875 -3.63 -14.31 -42.53
CA ARG A 875 -3.90 -15.73 -42.75
C ARG A 875 -2.73 -16.33 -43.53
N PRO A 876 -2.38 -17.60 -43.34
CA PRO A 876 -2.90 -18.62 -44.23
C PRO A 876 -3.22 -19.95 -43.54
N ARG A 877 -4.13 -20.61 -44.18
CA ARG A 877 -4.43 -22.06 -44.25
C ARG A 877 -4.32 -22.92 -43.00
#